data_c482639da271b32145884825227728ba
#
_entry.id   c482639da271b32145884825227728ba
#
_cell.length_a   1.000
_cell.length_b   1.000
_cell.length_c   1.000
_cell.angle_alpha   90.00
_cell.angle_beta   90.00
_cell.angle_gamma   90.00
#
_symmetry.space_group_name_H-M   'P 1'
#
loop_
_entity.id
_entity.type
_entity.pdbx_description
1 polymer ?
#
loop_
_entity_poly.entity_id
_entity_poly.type
_entity_poly.pdbx_seq_one_letter_code
_entity_poly.pdbx_strand_id
1 'polypeptide(L)'
;EITKAVQNMGYMGALVEPVRQVKKKKMKLVYKVTTGKPYKVRTLKYDIQDSKIKEYMRQDSAVTLLSEGMYFDVNVLDAERQRITNKLLQNGYYKFNKEYISYTADTVRNSYLVDLTLHLAPYRQHNEDTPQNHRQYTINKVSFITDYNVLQASTQNSIEVNDSLHYKGFPIYYKDKLYLRPKVLTNNLRITPGTLYNEQNVQRTYSNYGRLQALKYTNIRFFEVQQSDSAKLNAYVMLTRGKHQSVSFEVEGTNSAGDLGAAASVAFQHRNMFKGSETFMFKLRGAYEAVSGLQSSLNQDYIELGAEATINFPRFMFPFVSSDFKRRIRATTEFGLQYNYQMRPEFTRIVASAGWSYKWGVQQQRSQHRIDLLDINYLYMPSIDQTFKEDYLEKDENYILKYNYEDRFIVRTGYSYIYNSAGRALMNNSGIGNSYTIRLNFESAGNLLYAVAKLGGMKKNASGEYTLLNIPFAQYLKGDFDFAKNLVIDNRNSLAFHFGAGIAIPYGNATMLPFEKRYFSGGANSVRGWSVRDLGPGSFPGDNNFMNQSGDIKLDASIEYRTRLFWKFRGALFVDAGNIWTIRNYKDQPGGQFEFDKFYKQIAVAYGLGLRLDLDFFVLRFDGGMKAVNPAYEKKKDRYPIIHPKFSRDFAFHFAVGYPF
;
A
#
# COMPACT_ATOMS: atom_id res chain seq x y z
N GLU A 1 5.48 -34.73 -12.67
CA GLU A 1 4.74 -33.46 -12.51
C GLU A 1 4.76 -32.63 -13.79
N ILE A 2 5.91 -32.35 -14.39
CA ILE A 2 6.02 -31.52 -15.61
C ILE A 2 5.24 -32.17 -16.78
N THR A 3 5.36 -33.48 -17.00
CA THR A 3 4.57 -34.19 -18.01
C THR A 3 3.08 -33.96 -17.84
N LYS A 4 2.58 -34.15 -16.61
CA LYS A 4 1.16 -33.96 -16.28
C LYS A 4 0.71 -32.51 -16.46
N ALA A 5 1.56 -31.56 -16.10
CA ALA A 5 1.27 -30.13 -16.32
C ALA A 5 1.13 -29.78 -17.81
N VAL A 6 2.00 -30.32 -18.66
CA VAL A 6 1.93 -30.10 -20.11
C VAL A 6 0.73 -30.84 -20.73
N GLN A 7 0.42 -32.06 -20.27
CA GLN A 7 -0.77 -32.80 -20.68
C GLN A 7 -2.06 -32.06 -20.30
N ASN A 8 -2.13 -31.47 -19.11
CA ASN A 8 -3.26 -30.64 -18.68
C ASN A 8 -3.51 -29.41 -19.58
N MET A 9 -2.47 -28.93 -20.28
CA MET A 9 -2.59 -27.85 -21.27
C MET A 9 -3.05 -28.33 -22.66
N GLY A 10 -3.50 -29.61 -22.79
CA GLY A 10 -4.01 -30.20 -24.01
C GLY A 10 -3.00 -30.95 -24.84
N TYR A 11 -1.74 -31.06 -24.44
CA TYR A 11 -0.71 -31.83 -25.13
C TYR A 11 -0.66 -33.27 -24.57
N MET A 12 -1.69 -34.05 -24.85
CA MET A 12 -1.89 -35.38 -24.26
C MET A 12 -0.72 -36.36 -24.61
N GLY A 13 -0.08 -36.20 -25.76
CA GLY A 13 1.10 -36.98 -26.15
C GLY A 13 2.42 -36.43 -25.61
N ALA A 14 2.41 -35.47 -24.69
CA ALA A 14 3.64 -34.87 -24.21
C ALA A 14 4.52 -35.87 -23.43
N LEU A 15 5.81 -35.88 -23.77
CA LEU A 15 6.86 -36.64 -23.08
C LEU A 15 7.87 -35.67 -22.47
N VAL A 16 8.32 -35.97 -21.27
CA VAL A 16 9.34 -35.18 -20.59
C VAL A 16 10.46 -36.09 -20.12
N GLU A 17 11.63 -35.90 -20.72
CA GLU A 17 12.83 -36.67 -20.43
C GLU A 17 13.81 -35.84 -19.59
N PRO A 18 14.19 -36.28 -18.39
CA PRO A 18 15.22 -35.60 -17.62
C PRO A 18 16.61 -35.98 -18.10
N VAL A 19 17.32 -35.03 -18.68
CA VAL A 19 18.72 -35.21 -19.12
C VAL A 19 19.65 -34.68 -18.03
N ARG A 20 20.45 -35.56 -17.45
CA ARG A 20 21.42 -35.25 -16.40
C ARG A 20 22.80 -35.04 -17.01
N GLN A 21 23.37 -33.87 -16.78
CA GLN A 21 24.75 -33.55 -17.17
C GLN A 21 25.57 -33.31 -15.91
N VAL A 22 26.43 -34.25 -15.56
CA VAL A 22 27.31 -34.14 -14.40
C VAL A 22 28.69 -33.66 -14.84
N LYS A 23 29.16 -32.54 -14.30
CA LYS A 23 30.50 -32.02 -14.51
C LYS A 23 31.16 -31.68 -13.18
N LYS A 24 32.14 -32.48 -12.78
CA LYS A 24 32.82 -32.44 -11.48
C LYS A 24 31.76 -32.56 -10.34
N LYS A 25 31.71 -31.61 -9.38
CA LYS A 25 30.77 -31.59 -8.26
C LYS A 25 29.43 -30.89 -8.56
N LYS A 26 29.15 -30.56 -9.84
CA LYS A 26 27.91 -29.85 -10.25
C LYS A 26 27.11 -30.75 -11.19
N MET A 27 25.81 -30.82 -10.96
CA MET A 27 24.84 -31.49 -11.81
C MET A 27 23.91 -30.44 -12.46
N LYS A 28 23.81 -30.50 -13.80
CA LYS A 28 22.82 -29.74 -14.55
C LYS A 28 21.70 -30.70 -14.96
N LEU A 29 20.48 -30.41 -14.54
CA LEU A 29 19.29 -31.16 -14.93
C LEU A 29 18.54 -30.35 -16.00
N VAL A 30 18.36 -30.93 -17.16
CA VAL A 30 17.64 -30.35 -18.30
C VAL A 30 16.45 -31.25 -18.59
N TYR A 31 15.24 -30.70 -18.54
CA TYR A 31 14.02 -31.39 -18.95
C TYR A 31 13.80 -31.14 -20.44
N LYS A 32 13.90 -32.17 -21.23
CA LYS A 32 13.58 -32.14 -22.67
C LYS A 32 12.09 -32.43 -22.81
N VAL A 33 11.31 -31.42 -23.24
CA VAL A 33 9.85 -31.53 -23.38
C VAL A 33 9.53 -31.69 -24.88
N THR A 34 8.87 -32.79 -25.22
CA THR A 34 8.33 -33.06 -26.57
C THR A 34 6.79 -33.00 -26.44
N THR A 35 6.17 -31.95 -26.94
CA THR A 35 4.73 -31.69 -26.68
C THR A 35 3.79 -32.42 -27.64
N GLY A 36 4.18 -32.61 -28.91
CA GLY A 36 3.25 -33.03 -29.96
C GLY A 36 2.25 -31.93 -30.34
N LYS A 37 1.15 -32.28 -30.99
CA LYS A 37 0.06 -31.37 -31.34
C LYS A 37 -0.96 -31.29 -30.18
N PRO A 38 -1.45 -30.08 -29.81
CA PRO A 38 -2.48 -29.95 -28.77
C PRO A 38 -3.85 -30.38 -29.29
N TYR A 39 -4.66 -30.91 -28.39
CA TYR A 39 -6.06 -31.19 -28.66
C TYR A 39 -6.91 -29.92 -28.60
N LYS A 40 -7.94 -29.84 -29.48
CA LYS A 40 -8.91 -28.75 -29.51
C LYS A 40 -10.33 -29.27 -29.30
N VAL A 41 -11.17 -28.49 -28.66
CA VAL A 41 -12.58 -28.78 -28.49
C VAL A 41 -13.29 -28.59 -29.84
N ARG A 42 -13.93 -29.65 -30.33
CA ARG A 42 -14.72 -29.62 -31.59
C ARG A 42 -16.16 -29.20 -31.32
N THR A 43 -16.81 -29.89 -30.38
CA THR A 43 -18.19 -29.59 -29.98
C THR A 43 -18.26 -29.45 -28.47
N LEU A 44 -19.15 -28.56 -28.00
CA LEU A 44 -19.43 -28.36 -26.61
C LEU A 44 -20.90 -28.60 -26.30
N LYS A 45 -21.19 -29.61 -25.46
CA LYS A 45 -22.54 -29.97 -25.05
C LYS A 45 -22.73 -29.80 -23.55
N TYR A 46 -23.98 -29.49 -23.13
CA TYR A 46 -24.36 -29.35 -21.74
C TYR A 46 -25.46 -30.35 -21.42
N ASP A 47 -25.16 -31.32 -20.57
CA ASP A 47 -26.12 -32.30 -20.03
C ASP A 47 -26.54 -31.87 -18.63
N ILE A 48 -27.55 -31.03 -18.55
CA ILE A 48 -28.10 -30.45 -17.33
C ILE A 48 -29.59 -30.76 -17.28
N GLN A 49 -29.98 -31.63 -16.34
CA GLN A 49 -31.39 -32.06 -16.16
C GLN A 49 -32.18 -31.01 -15.35
N ASP A 50 -31.56 -30.29 -14.41
CA ASP A 50 -32.20 -29.24 -13.63
C ASP A 50 -32.52 -28.02 -14.51
N SER A 51 -33.80 -27.79 -14.77
CA SER A 51 -34.28 -26.72 -15.66
C SER A 51 -33.89 -25.31 -15.17
N LYS A 52 -33.90 -25.08 -13.87
CA LYS A 52 -33.53 -23.78 -13.31
C LYS A 52 -32.02 -23.50 -13.47
N ILE A 53 -31.17 -24.48 -13.18
CA ILE A 53 -29.72 -24.35 -13.37
C ILE A 53 -29.42 -24.22 -14.87
N LYS A 54 -30.08 -24.96 -15.73
CA LYS A 54 -29.94 -24.83 -17.18
C LYS A 54 -30.25 -23.41 -17.66
N GLU A 55 -31.28 -22.79 -17.13
CA GLU A 55 -31.62 -21.39 -17.46
C GLU A 55 -30.55 -20.40 -16.95
N TYR A 56 -30.03 -20.56 -15.72
CA TYR A 56 -28.92 -19.75 -15.24
C TYR A 56 -27.66 -19.89 -16.11
N MET A 57 -27.36 -21.10 -16.57
CA MET A 57 -26.22 -21.34 -17.46
C MET A 57 -26.41 -20.67 -18.82
N ARG A 58 -27.67 -20.70 -19.36
CA ARG A 58 -28.00 -20.05 -20.61
C ARG A 58 -27.86 -18.52 -20.52
N GLN A 59 -28.33 -17.91 -19.45
CA GLN A 59 -28.19 -16.47 -19.20
C GLN A 59 -26.72 -16.04 -19.04
N ASP A 60 -25.87 -16.93 -18.57
CA ASP A 60 -24.46 -16.68 -18.30
C ASP A 60 -23.55 -17.12 -19.47
N SER A 61 -24.12 -17.51 -20.62
CA SER A 61 -23.38 -18.04 -21.78
C SER A 61 -22.32 -17.05 -22.34
N ALA A 62 -22.54 -15.74 -22.20
CA ALA A 62 -21.58 -14.73 -22.64
C ALA A 62 -20.30 -14.64 -21.80
N VAL A 63 -20.28 -15.25 -20.61
CA VAL A 63 -19.17 -15.17 -19.64
C VAL A 63 -18.50 -16.54 -19.43
N THR A 64 -18.93 -17.57 -20.15
CA THR A 64 -18.32 -18.90 -20.08
C THR A 64 -16.86 -18.87 -20.55
N LEU A 65 -16.05 -19.67 -19.90
CA LEU A 65 -14.62 -19.86 -20.29
C LEU A 65 -14.47 -20.91 -21.38
N LEU A 66 -15.54 -21.63 -21.72
CA LEU A 66 -15.54 -22.71 -22.70
C LEU A 66 -16.07 -22.22 -24.04
N SER A 67 -15.36 -22.60 -25.13
CA SER A 67 -15.80 -22.32 -26.50
C SER A 67 -15.33 -23.42 -27.44
N GLU A 68 -16.09 -23.64 -28.51
CA GLU A 68 -15.64 -24.51 -29.60
C GLU A 68 -14.38 -23.90 -30.25
N GLY A 69 -13.42 -24.74 -30.64
CA GLY A 69 -12.14 -24.34 -31.18
C GLY A 69 -11.04 -24.01 -30.15
N MET A 70 -11.39 -23.87 -28.85
CA MET A 70 -10.40 -23.67 -27.79
C MET A 70 -9.45 -24.88 -27.63
N TYR A 71 -8.29 -24.67 -27.07
CA TYR A 71 -7.42 -25.78 -26.64
C TYR A 71 -8.08 -26.54 -25.47
N PHE A 72 -7.96 -27.86 -25.47
CA PHE A 72 -8.44 -28.71 -24.39
C PHE A 72 -7.50 -28.55 -23.18
N ASP A 73 -7.77 -27.56 -22.35
CA ASP A 73 -6.99 -27.25 -21.15
C ASP A 73 -7.78 -27.59 -19.88
N VAL A 74 -7.30 -28.58 -19.14
CA VAL A 74 -7.93 -29.04 -17.89
C VAL A 74 -8.02 -27.92 -16.85
N ASN A 75 -7.07 -26.98 -16.84
CA ASN A 75 -7.12 -25.85 -15.93
C ASN A 75 -8.27 -24.90 -16.27
N VAL A 76 -8.56 -24.70 -17.56
CA VAL A 76 -9.72 -23.90 -18.00
C VAL A 76 -11.02 -24.61 -17.66
N LEU A 77 -11.08 -25.95 -17.82
CA LEU A 77 -12.25 -26.74 -17.41
C LEU A 77 -12.50 -26.63 -15.90
N ASP A 78 -11.46 -26.72 -15.07
CA ASP A 78 -11.61 -26.55 -13.62
C ASP A 78 -11.96 -25.11 -13.22
N ALA A 79 -11.42 -24.12 -13.90
CA ALA A 79 -11.82 -22.72 -13.72
C ALA A 79 -13.29 -22.48 -14.05
N GLU A 80 -13.82 -23.12 -15.10
CA GLU A 80 -15.25 -23.05 -15.43
C GLU A 80 -16.11 -23.75 -14.39
N ARG A 81 -15.71 -24.92 -13.89
CA ARG A 81 -16.40 -25.58 -12.76
C ARG A 81 -16.50 -24.63 -11.56
N GLN A 82 -15.40 -23.95 -11.23
CA GLN A 82 -15.37 -22.99 -10.13
C GLN A 82 -16.25 -21.77 -10.40
N ARG A 83 -16.27 -21.26 -11.65
CA ARG A 83 -17.12 -20.14 -12.07
C ARG A 83 -18.60 -20.46 -11.89
N ILE A 84 -19.02 -21.62 -12.40
CA ILE A 84 -20.40 -22.10 -12.29
C ILE A 84 -20.79 -22.30 -10.82
N THR A 85 -19.93 -22.95 -10.04
CA THR A 85 -20.13 -23.15 -8.60
C THR A 85 -20.34 -21.83 -7.87
N ASN A 86 -19.47 -20.85 -8.11
CA ASN A 86 -19.60 -19.53 -7.50
C ASN A 86 -20.91 -18.82 -7.91
N LYS A 87 -21.32 -18.96 -9.17
CA LYS A 87 -22.57 -18.40 -9.65
C LYS A 87 -23.79 -19.02 -8.97
N LEU A 88 -23.83 -20.33 -8.82
CA LEU A 88 -24.91 -21.04 -8.17
C LEU A 88 -24.97 -20.74 -6.67
N LEU A 89 -23.82 -20.69 -5.98
CA LEU A 89 -23.73 -20.26 -4.58
C LEU A 89 -24.21 -18.83 -4.36
N GLN A 90 -24.04 -17.94 -5.35
CA GLN A 90 -24.58 -16.57 -5.31
C GLN A 90 -26.09 -16.51 -5.54
N ASN A 91 -26.70 -17.57 -6.09
CA ASN A 91 -28.12 -17.66 -6.42
C ASN A 91 -28.91 -18.64 -5.53
N GLY A 92 -28.44 -18.86 -4.31
CA GLY A 92 -29.19 -19.60 -3.31
C GLY A 92 -28.85 -21.09 -3.18
N TYR A 93 -28.02 -21.66 -4.01
CA TYR A 93 -27.70 -23.09 -3.98
C TYR A 93 -26.66 -23.42 -2.92
N TYR A 94 -27.01 -23.28 -1.65
CA TYR A 94 -26.11 -23.41 -0.49
C TYR A 94 -25.32 -24.72 -0.43
N LYS A 95 -25.93 -25.86 -0.78
CA LYS A 95 -25.30 -27.19 -0.77
C LYS A 95 -24.53 -27.52 -2.05
N PHE A 96 -24.53 -26.63 -3.03
CA PHE A 96 -23.84 -26.87 -4.28
C PHE A 96 -22.31 -26.80 -4.10
N ASN A 97 -21.60 -27.73 -4.71
CA ASN A 97 -20.14 -27.73 -4.72
C ASN A 97 -19.61 -28.12 -6.12
N LYS A 98 -18.34 -27.93 -6.34
CA LYS A 98 -17.64 -28.15 -7.60
C LYS A 98 -17.71 -29.62 -8.09
N GLU A 99 -17.84 -30.56 -7.19
CA GLU A 99 -17.82 -32.00 -7.51
C GLU A 99 -19.10 -32.47 -8.21
N TYR A 100 -20.19 -31.68 -8.19
CA TYR A 100 -21.37 -31.95 -9.00
C TYR A 100 -21.17 -31.69 -10.49
N ILE A 101 -20.06 -31.04 -10.90
CA ILE A 101 -19.77 -30.74 -12.30
C ILE A 101 -18.63 -31.65 -12.75
N SER A 102 -18.88 -32.45 -13.77
CA SER A 102 -17.89 -33.31 -14.42
C SER A 102 -17.89 -33.09 -15.93
N TYR A 103 -16.85 -33.57 -16.58
CA TYR A 103 -16.73 -33.52 -18.04
C TYR A 103 -16.49 -34.90 -18.59
N THR A 104 -17.15 -35.23 -19.70
CA THR A 104 -16.79 -36.32 -20.59
C THR A 104 -16.10 -35.72 -21.81
N ALA A 105 -14.94 -36.27 -22.16
CA ALA A 105 -14.15 -35.84 -23.29
C ALA A 105 -13.91 -37.02 -24.22
N ASP A 106 -14.59 -37.05 -25.34
CA ASP A 106 -14.48 -38.11 -26.35
C ASP A 106 -13.55 -37.67 -27.48
N THR A 107 -12.45 -38.39 -27.63
CA THR A 107 -11.45 -38.08 -28.68
C THR A 107 -11.94 -38.60 -30.05
N VAL A 108 -11.88 -37.72 -31.05
CA VAL A 108 -12.25 -38.11 -32.43
C VAL A 108 -11.07 -38.90 -33.03
N ARG A 109 -11.34 -40.12 -33.46
CA ARG A 109 -10.35 -41.05 -33.99
C ARG A 109 -9.50 -40.39 -35.12
N ASN A 110 -8.20 -40.56 -35.05
CA ASN A 110 -7.21 -40.02 -36.01
C ASN A 110 -7.22 -38.48 -36.14
N SER A 111 -7.64 -37.77 -35.10
CA SER A 111 -7.63 -36.31 -35.08
C SER A 111 -7.11 -35.79 -33.73
N TYR A 112 -6.82 -34.49 -33.68
CA TYR A 112 -6.50 -33.79 -32.42
C TYR A 112 -7.73 -32.98 -31.94
N LEU A 113 -8.94 -33.58 -32.07
CA LEU A 113 -10.20 -32.99 -31.74
C LEU A 113 -10.88 -33.80 -30.62
N VAL A 114 -11.59 -33.07 -29.74
CA VAL A 114 -12.32 -33.62 -28.60
C VAL A 114 -13.76 -33.10 -28.62
N ASP A 115 -14.73 -33.99 -28.46
CA ASP A 115 -16.08 -33.62 -28.17
C ASP A 115 -16.27 -33.56 -26.65
N LEU A 116 -16.58 -32.38 -26.14
CA LEU A 116 -16.69 -32.11 -24.71
C LEU A 116 -18.14 -32.01 -24.26
N THR A 117 -18.51 -32.80 -23.26
CA THR A 117 -19.82 -32.71 -22.61
C THR A 117 -19.68 -32.37 -21.15
N LEU A 118 -20.29 -31.26 -20.72
CA LEU A 118 -20.40 -30.89 -19.32
C LEU A 118 -21.62 -31.58 -18.71
N HIS A 119 -21.41 -32.36 -17.66
CA HIS A 119 -22.47 -33.03 -16.90
C HIS A 119 -22.66 -32.36 -15.56
N LEU A 120 -23.91 -32.12 -15.17
CA LEU A 120 -24.27 -31.67 -13.84
C LEU A 120 -25.01 -32.81 -13.12
N ALA A 121 -24.37 -33.39 -12.12
CA ALA A 121 -24.95 -34.45 -11.29
C ALA A 121 -26.10 -33.91 -10.43
N PRO A 122 -27.18 -34.68 -10.23
CA PRO A 122 -28.27 -34.33 -9.31
C PRO A 122 -27.79 -34.35 -7.85
N TYR A 123 -28.53 -33.67 -6.98
CA TYR A 123 -28.25 -33.70 -5.55
C TYR A 123 -28.62 -35.07 -4.94
N ARG A 124 -27.73 -35.61 -4.11
CA ARG A 124 -27.96 -36.77 -3.25
C ARG A 124 -27.41 -36.49 -1.88
N GLN A 125 -28.17 -36.80 -0.82
CA GLN A 125 -27.69 -36.65 0.54
C GLN A 125 -26.76 -37.80 0.94
N HIS A 126 -27.17 -39.05 0.54
CA HIS A 126 -26.40 -40.27 0.64
C HIS A 126 -26.38 -40.96 -0.74
N ASN A 127 -25.40 -41.84 -0.96
CA ASN A 127 -25.26 -42.51 -2.28
C ASN A 127 -26.46 -43.35 -2.69
N GLU A 128 -27.24 -43.86 -1.74
CA GLU A 128 -28.41 -44.68 -1.94
C GLU A 128 -29.72 -43.88 -2.13
N ASP A 129 -29.68 -42.55 -1.90
CA ASP A 129 -30.87 -41.71 -2.03
C ASP A 129 -31.30 -41.52 -3.47
N THR A 130 -32.61 -41.32 -3.68
CA THR A 130 -33.17 -40.95 -4.99
C THR A 130 -32.62 -39.59 -5.44
N PRO A 131 -32.19 -39.45 -6.71
CA PRO A 131 -31.68 -38.18 -7.23
C PRO A 131 -32.76 -37.09 -7.13
N GLN A 132 -32.34 -35.90 -6.66
CA GLN A 132 -33.23 -34.75 -6.53
C GLN A 132 -32.60 -33.54 -7.24
N ASN A 133 -33.41 -32.57 -7.62
CA ASN A 133 -32.93 -31.29 -8.10
C ASN A 133 -32.23 -30.51 -6.96
N HIS A 134 -31.25 -29.73 -7.31
CA HIS A 134 -30.59 -28.81 -6.34
C HIS A 134 -31.59 -27.77 -5.84
N ARG A 135 -31.66 -27.58 -4.53
CA ARG A 135 -32.59 -26.63 -3.91
C ARG A 135 -31.95 -25.26 -3.68
N GLN A 136 -32.74 -24.22 -3.91
CA GLN A 136 -32.39 -22.87 -3.50
C GLN A 136 -32.84 -22.64 -2.05
N TYR A 137 -31.91 -22.12 -1.24
CA TYR A 137 -32.15 -21.86 0.17
C TYR A 137 -32.40 -20.38 0.42
N THR A 138 -33.37 -20.09 1.30
CA THR A 138 -33.68 -18.73 1.77
C THR A 138 -33.23 -18.59 3.21
N ILE A 139 -32.70 -17.43 3.57
CA ILE A 139 -32.30 -17.11 4.95
C ILE A 139 -33.58 -16.87 5.77
N ASN A 140 -33.79 -17.72 6.78
CA ASN A 140 -34.92 -17.59 7.70
C ASN A 140 -34.64 -16.57 8.80
N LYS A 141 -33.58 -16.79 9.56
CA LYS A 141 -33.19 -15.99 10.73
C LYS A 141 -31.67 -15.81 10.77
N VAL A 142 -31.23 -14.65 11.25
CA VAL A 142 -29.80 -14.40 11.57
C VAL A 142 -29.67 -14.08 13.04
N SER A 143 -28.82 -14.80 13.73
CA SER A 143 -28.55 -14.63 15.16
C SER A 143 -27.07 -14.35 15.40
N PHE A 144 -26.77 -13.52 16.39
CA PHE A 144 -25.40 -13.22 16.80
C PHE A 144 -25.05 -13.92 18.11
N ILE A 145 -23.84 -14.44 18.21
CA ILE A 145 -23.24 -14.97 19.45
C ILE A 145 -21.91 -14.22 19.63
N THR A 146 -21.86 -13.31 20.59
CA THR A 146 -20.75 -12.34 20.70
C THR A 146 -19.60 -12.82 21.59
N ASP A 147 -19.77 -13.93 22.29
CA ASP A 147 -18.78 -14.48 23.22
C ASP A 147 -18.39 -15.92 22.84
N TYR A 148 -18.32 -16.20 21.55
CA TYR A 148 -17.96 -17.51 21.06
C TYR A 148 -16.51 -17.83 21.34
N ASN A 149 -16.27 -18.92 22.08
CA ASN A 149 -14.95 -19.46 22.31
C ASN A 149 -14.78 -20.78 21.53
N VAL A 150 -13.91 -20.77 20.52
CA VAL A 150 -13.67 -21.93 19.65
C VAL A 150 -13.19 -23.15 20.44
N LEU A 151 -12.33 -22.96 21.46
CA LEU A 151 -11.79 -24.05 22.27
C LEU A 151 -12.87 -24.68 23.15
N GLN A 152 -13.68 -23.88 23.82
CA GLN A 152 -14.79 -24.38 24.64
C GLN A 152 -15.85 -25.10 23.80
N ALA A 153 -16.19 -24.54 22.66
CA ALA A 153 -17.17 -25.15 21.76
C ALA A 153 -16.71 -26.51 21.19
N SER A 154 -15.39 -26.72 21.03
CA SER A 154 -14.83 -27.99 20.55
C SER A 154 -14.68 -29.02 21.65
N THR A 155 -14.47 -28.60 22.90
CA THR A 155 -14.25 -29.52 24.03
C THR A 155 -15.53 -29.85 24.79
N GLN A 156 -16.45 -28.91 24.95
CA GLN A 156 -17.65 -29.09 25.78
C GLN A 156 -18.95 -29.26 24.96
N ASN A 157 -18.86 -29.13 23.65
CA ASN A 157 -20.00 -29.14 22.72
C ASN A 157 -21.15 -28.19 23.11
N SER A 158 -20.86 -27.17 23.91
CA SER A 158 -21.82 -26.19 24.43
C SER A 158 -21.30 -24.77 24.25
N ILE A 159 -22.22 -23.83 24.02
CA ILE A 159 -21.94 -22.40 23.94
C ILE A 159 -22.56 -21.77 25.18
N GLU A 160 -21.72 -21.23 26.06
CA GLU A 160 -22.20 -20.51 27.25
C GLU A 160 -22.78 -19.16 26.87
N VAL A 161 -24.10 -19.02 27.02
CA VAL A 161 -24.83 -17.80 26.78
C VAL A 161 -25.78 -17.58 27.95
N ASN A 162 -25.67 -16.44 28.64
CA ASN A 162 -26.43 -16.17 29.85
C ASN A 162 -27.55 -15.14 29.62
N ASP A 163 -27.42 -14.33 28.54
CA ASP A 163 -28.35 -13.22 28.28
C ASP A 163 -28.55 -12.98 26.79
N SER A 164 -29.63 -12.31 26.43
CA SER A 164 -29.97 -12.01 25.04
C SER A 164 -30.62 -10.65 24.86
N LEU A 165 -30.39 -10.02 23.73
CA LEU A 165 -30.98 -8.75 23.33
C LEU A 165 -31.53 -8.86 21.90
N HIS A 166 -32.69 -8.27 21.67
CA HIS A 166 -33.24 -8.13 20.31
C HIS A 166 -32.97 -6.71 19.79
N TYR A 167 -32.29 -6.61 18.64
CA TYR A 167 -32.03 -5.34 17.99
C TYR A 167 -32.37 -5.40 16.50
N LYS A 168 -33.34 -4.58 16.05
CA LYS A 168 -33.80 -4.54 14.63
C LYS A 168 -34.16 -5.91 14.05
N GLY A 169 -34.79 -6.78 14.83
CA GLY A 169 -35.18 -8.13 14.41
C GLY A 169 -34.08 -9.18 14.49
N PHE A 170 -32.88 -8.81 14.95
CA PHE A 170 -31.76 -9.73 15.14
C PHE A 170 -31.59 -10.07 16.62
N PRO A 171 -31.69 -11.35 17.03
CA PRO A 171 -31.29 -11.76 18.38
C PRO A 171 -29.78 -11.76 18.52
N ILE A 172 -29.31 -11.23 19.62
CA ILE A 172 -27.89 -11.12 19.99
C ILE A 172 -27.73 -11.81 21.33
N TYR A 173 -26.98 -12.88 21.34
CA TYR A 173 -26.68 -13.69 22.52
C TYR A 173 -25.29 -13.35 23.06
N TYR A 174 -25.16 -13.16 24.37
CA TYR A 174 -23.89 -12.82 25.01
C TYR A 174 -23.78 -13.42 26.44
N LYS A 175 -22.56 -13.50 26.97
CA LYS A 175 -22.30 -14.13 28.27
C LYS A 175 -22.57 -13.17 29.44
N ASP A 176 -21.85 -12.05 29.52
CA ASP A 176 -21.93 -11.13 30.67
C ASP A 176 -22.39 -9.73 30.26
N LYS A 177 -21.57 -9.04 29.46
CA LYS A 177 -21.84 -7.70 28.97
C LYS A 177 -21.58 -7.62 27.47
N LEU A 178 -22.49 -6.93 26.78
CA LEU A 178 -22.35 -6.75 25.35
C LEU A 178 -21.05 -5.97 25.03
N TYR A 179 -20.19 -6.62 24.27
CA TYR A 179 -18.85 -6.15 23.95
C TYR A 179 -18.82 -5.09 22.85
N LEU A 180 -19.65 -5.28 21.82
CA LEU A 180 -19.86 -4.32 20.73
C LEU A 180 -21.27 -3.78 20.76
N ARG A 181 -21.45 -2.52 20.37
CA ARG A 181 -22.79 -1.94 20.21
C ARG A 181 -23.59 -2.74 19.17
N PRO A 182 -24.91 -3.01 19.40
CA PRO A 182 -25.76 -3.74 18.45
C PRO A 182 -25.73 -3.17 17.03
N LYS A 183 -25.65 -1.85 16.90
CA LYS A 183 -25.52 -1.15 15.61
C LYS A 183 -24.28 -1.54 14.84
N VAL A 184 -23.17 -1.85 15.52
CA VAL A 184 -21.91 -2.28 14.88
C VAL A 184 -22.07 -3.67 14.28
N LEU A 185 -22.75 -4.57 15.02
CA LEU A 185 -23.04 -5.94 14.54
C LEU A 185 -23.90 -5.88 13.28
N THR A 186 -25.04 -5.22 13.33
CA THR A 186 -25.99 -5.18 12.20
C THR A 186 -25.46 -4.40 11.00
N ASN A 187 -24.69 -3.34 11.17
CA ASN A 187 -24.16 -2.55 10.04
C ASN A 187 -23.09 -3.31 9.23
N ASN A 188 -22.38 -4.25 9.84
CA ASN A 188 -21.35 -5.06 9.17
C ASN A 188 -21.90 -6.34 8.56
N LEU A 189 -23.15 -6.71 8.88
CA LEU A 189 -23.86 -7.86 8.31
C LEU A 189 -24.30 -7.57 6.87
N ARG A 190 -24.14 -8.55 5.99
CA ARG A 190 -24.65 -8.53 4.60
C ARG A 190 -25.65 -9.65 4.31
N ILE A 191 -25.87 -10.52 5.28
CA ILE A 191 -26.84 -11.60 5.22
C ILE A 191 -28.18 -11.06 5.72
N THR A 192 -29.22 -11.08 4.89
CA THR A 192 -30.51 -10.48 5.22
C THR A 192 -31.57 -11.59 5.32
N PRO A 193 -32.35 -11.67 6.41
CA PRO A 193 -33.48 -12.57 6.51
C PRO A 193 -34.49 -12.35 5.35
N GLY A 194 -35.13 -13.41 4.87
CA GLY A 194 -36.07 -13.36 3.76
C GLY A 194 -35.45 -13.35 2.36
N THR A 195 -34.15 -13.22 2.22
CA THR A 195 -33.44 -13.25 0.93
C THR A 195 -32.85 -14.63 0.64
N LEU A 196 -32.58 -14.92 -0.63
CA LEU A 196 -31.81 -16.11 -1.02
C LEU A 196 -30.41 -16.09 -0.38
N TYR A 197 -29.93 -17.29 -0.04
CA TYR A 197 -28.52 -17.46 0.33
C TYR A 197 -27.61 -16.90 -0.77
N ASN A 198 -26.57 -16.21 -0.38
CA ASN A 198 -25.60 -15.63 -1.30
C ASN A 198 -24.21 -15.69 -0.70
N GLU A 199 -23.34 -16.53 -1.26
CA GLU A 199 -21.97 -16.73 -0.80
C GLU A 199 -21.16 -15.43 -0.81
N GLN A 200 -21.36 -14.56 -1.80
CA GLN A 200 -20.66 -13.28 -1.86
C GLN A 200 -21.03 -12.38 -0.66
N ASN A 201 -22.29 -12.41 -0.21
CA ASN A 201 -22.69 -11.66 0.98
C ASN A 201 -22.12 -12.26 2.27
N VAL A 202 -21.95 -13.57 2.33
CA VAL A 202 -21.26 -14.26 3.43
C VAL A 202 -19.79 -13.80 3.47
N GLN A 203 -19.09 -13.86 2.37
CA GLN A 203 -17.69 -13.43 2.26
C GLN A 203 -17.50 -11.92 2.58
N ARG A 204 -18.44 -11.10 2.12
CA ARG A 204 -18.48 -9.67 2.49
C ARG A 204 -18.70 -9.47 3.99
N THR A 205 -19.52 -10.31 4.62
CA THR A 205 -19.74 -10.29 6.07
C THR A 205 -18.48 -10.67 6.83
N TYR A 206 -17.78 -11.73 6.43
CA TYR A 206 -16.46 -12.09 6.97
C TYR A 206 -15.45 -10.93 6.83
N SER A 207 -15.37 -10.35 5.63
CA SER A 207 -14.47 -9.22 5.36
C SER A 207 -14.78 -7.98 6.21
N ASN A 208 -16.08 -7.72 6.48
CA ASN A 208 -16.49 -6.58 7.30
C ASN A 208 -16.10 -6.79 8.76
N TYR A 209 -16.38 -7.96 9.35
CA TYR A 209 -16.00 -8.26 10.73
C TYR A 209 -14.48 -8.41 10.90
N GLY A 210 -13.78 -8.94 9.90
CA GLY A 210 -12.32 -9.03 9.91
C GLY A 210 -11.57 -7.69 9.96
N ARG A 211 -12.25 -6.57 9.69
CA ARG A 211 -11.70 -5.21 9.87
C ARG A 211 -11.84 -4.68 11.30
N LEU A 212 -12.69 -5.30 12.10
CA LEU A 212 -12.94 -4.86 13.47
C LEU A 212 -11.83 -5.37 14.37
N GLN A 213 -10.95 -4.49 14.80
CA GLN A 213 -9.80 -4.79 15.68
C GLN A 213 -10.21 -5.41 17.03
N ALA A 214 -11.46 -5.16 17.43
CA ALA A 214 -12.05 -5.71 18.62
C ALA A 214 -12.32 -7.23 18.54
N LEU A 215 -12.35 -7.80 17.34
CA LEU A 215 -12.64 -9.20 17.09
C LEU A 215 -11.36 -9.95 16.70
N LYS A 216 -11.22 -11.18 17.22
CA LYS A 216 -10.13 -12.08 16.86
C LYS A 216 -10.53 -13.02 15.74
N TYR A 217 -11.72 -13.62 15.85
CA TYR A 217 -12.27 -14.56 14.87
C TYR A 217 -13.75 -14.30 14.64
N THR A 218 -14.18 -14.60 13.43
CA THR A 218 -15.59 -14.63 13.02
C THR A 218 -15.87 -15.99 12.41
N ASN A 219 -16.94 -16.65 12.83
CA ASN A 219 -17.42 -17.90 12.25
C ASN A 219 -18.90 -17.73 11.92
N ILE A 220 -19.31 -18.10 10.71
CA ILE A 220 -20.71 -18.05 10.29
C ILE A 220 -21.13 -19.47 9.95
N ARG A 221 -22.11 -19.98 10.68
CA ARG A 221 -22.67 -21.32 10.44
C ARG A 221 -24.11 -21.22 10.04
N PHE A 222 -24.51 -22.12 9.14
CA PHE A 222 -25.87 -22.23 8.66
C PHE A 222 -26.44 -23.58 9.06
N PHE A 223 -27.67 -23.55 9.55
CA PHE A 223 -28.41 -24.77 9.92
C PHE A 223 -29.76 -24.79 9.18
N GLU A 224 -30.12 -25.92 8.61
CA GLU A 224 -31.40 -26.09 7.95
C GLU A 224 -32.53 -26.12 8.97
N VAL A 225 -33.68 -25.57 8.59
CA VAL A 225 -34.90 -25.61 9.39
C VAL A 225 -35.64 -26.94 9.08
N GLN A 226 -35.65 -27.85 10.03
CA GLN A 226 -36.09 -29.23 9.86
C GLN A 226 -37.58 -29.44 9.57
N GLN A 227 -38.46 -28.45 9.77
CA GLN A 227 -39.94 -28.60 9.70
C GLN A 227 -40.59 -27.77 8.59
N SER A 228 -39.85 -27.38 7.58
CA SER A 228 -40.37 -26.51 6.50
C SER A 228 -40.25 -27.21 5.15
N ASP A 229 -41.34 -27.33 4.38
CA ASP A 229 -41.32 -27.74 2.97
C ASP A 229 -40.45 -26.86 2.10
N SER A 230 -40.19 -25.63 2.54
CA SER A 230 -39.27 -24.69 1.88
C SER A 230 -37.88 -24.79 2.45
N ALA A 231 -36.83 -24.88 1.61
CA ALA A 231 -35.44 -24.92 2.00
C ALA A 231 -35.02 -23.58 2.67
N LYS A 232 -34.97 -23.58 4.01
CA LYS A 232 -34.67 -22.41 4.82
C LYS A 232 -33.42 -22.63 5.67
N LEU A 233 -32.63 -21.56 5.85
CA LEU A 233 -31.39 -21.57 6.66
C LEU A 233 -31.48 -20.58 7.82
N ASN A 234 -31.16 -21.04 9.02
CA ASN A 234 -30.84 -20.18 10.15
C ASN A 234 -29.33 -19.92 10.16
N ALA A 235 -28.94 -18.65 10.11
CA ALA A 235 -27.54 -18.23 10.15
C ALA A 235 -27.14 -17.81 11.58
N TYR A 236 -26.01 -18.31 12.05
CA TYR A 236 -25.42 -17.92 13.34
C TYR A 236 -24.07 -17.26 13.09
N VAL A 237 -23.97 -15.98 13.42
CA VAL A 237 -22.75 -15.19 13.34
C VAL A 237 -22.06 -15.23 14.71
N MET A 238 -21.04 -16.06 14.81
CA MET A 238 -20.29 -16.31 16.04
C MET A 238 -19.02 -15.46 16.04
N LEU A 239 -18.86 -14.63 17.06
CA LEU A 239 -17.78 -13.64 17.16
C LEU A 239 -16.92 -13.92 18.39
N THR A 240 -15.62 -14.04 18.19
CA THR A 240 -14.64 -14.22 19.27
C THR A 240 -13.98 -12.88 19.59
N ARG A 241 -14.01 -12.48 20.84
CA ARG A 241 -13.37 -11.24 21.31
C ARG A 241 -11.85 -11.28 21.09
N GLY A 242 -11.28 -10.16 20.64
CA GLY A 242 -9.85 -9.90 20.65
C GLY A 242 -9.35 -9.39 21.99
N LYS A 243 -8.04 -9.30 22.16
CA LYS A 243 -7.44 -8.61 23.31
C LYS A 243 -7.79 -7.13 23.25
N HIS A 244 -8.31 -6.58 24.36
CA HIS A 244 -8.70 -5.17 24.43
C HIS A 244 -7.51 -4.22 24.33
N GLN A 245 -6.43 -4.57 25.00
CA GLN A 245 -5.26 -3.73 25.17
C GLN A 245 -4.00 -4.49 24.79
N SER A 246 -3.02 -3.75 24.31
CA SER A 246 -1.65 -4.24 24.10
C SER A 246 -0.66 -3.12 24.33
N VAL A 247 0.50 -3.49 24.84
CA VAL A 247 1.67 -2.61 24.90
C VAL A 247 2.74 -3.24 24.02
N SER A 248 3.41 -2.42 23.23
CA SER A 248 4.56 -2.84 22.42
C SER A 248 5.76 -1.94 22.73
N PHE A 249 6.93 -2.55 22.70
CA PHE A 249 8.23 -1.88 22.79
C PHE A 249 8.95 -2.08 21.49
N GLU A 250 9.52 -1.00 20.96
CA GLU A 250 10.31 -1.03 19.73
C GLU A 250 11.65 -0.36 20.00
N VAL A 251 12.74 -0.96 19.51
CA VAL A 251 14.08 -0.39 19.53
C VAL A 251 14.58 -0.35 18.09
N GLU A 252 15.08 0.79 17.68
CA GLU A 252 15.51 1.06 16.30
C GLU A 252 16.95 1.59 16.33
N GLY A 253 17.77 1.12 15.38
CA GLY A 253 19.00 1.83 15.02
C GLY A 253 18.65 2.86 13.93
N THR A 254 19.09 4.10 14.09
CA THR A 254 18.85 5.17 13.10
C THR A 254 20.14 5.54 12.37
N ASN A 255 19.99 5.97 11.12
CA ASN A 255 21.07 6.57 10.35
C ASN A 255 20.48 7.70 9.51
N SER A 256 20.71 8.93 9.93
CA SER A 256 20.21 10.14 9.28
C SER A 256 21.36 10.84 8.55
N ALA A 257 21.43 10.64 7.24
CA ALA A 257 22.45 11.26 6.36
C ALA A 257 23.93 10.93 6.73
N GLY A 258 24.16 9.80 7.41
CA GLY A 258 25.48 9.38 7.88
C GLY A 258 25.65 9.42 9.40
N ASP A 259 24.78 10.13 10.10
CA ASP A 259 24.76 10.20 11.56
C ASP A 259 24.10 8.94 12.13
N LEU A 260 24.82 8.25 13.01
CA LEU A 260 24.34 7.03 13.63
C LEU A 260 23.65 7.34 14.96
N GLY A 261 22.54 6.66 15.20
CA GLY A 261 21.76 6.84 16.40
C GLY A 261 20.96 5.62 16.81
N ALA A 262 20.22 5.78 17.87
CA ALA A 262 19.27 4.80 18.37
C ALA A 262 17.96 5.48 18.80
N ALA A 263 16.84 4.78 18.62
CA ALA A 263 15.55 5.22 19.09
C ALA A 263 14.85 4.08 19.84
N ALA A 264 14.06 4.45 20.82
CA ALA A 264 13.19 3.53 21.52
C ALA A 264 11.77 4.10 21.58
N SER A 265 10.77 3.25 21.48
CA SER A 265 9.39 3.66 21.63
C SER A 265 8.55 2.67 22.41
N VAL A 266 7.54 3.20 23.08
CA VAL A 266 6.51 2.44 23.81
C VAL A 266 5.17 2.85 23.25
N ALA A 267 4.37 1.88 22.80
CA ALA A 267 3.03 2.16 22.31
C ALA A 267 1.98 1.36 23.10
N PHE A 268 0.99 2.06 23.62
CA PHE A 268 -0.22 1.50 24.21
C PHE A 268 -1.34 1.55 23.19
N GLN A 269 -2.05 0.45 23.01
CA GLN A 269 -3.19 0.37 22.11
C GLN A 269 -4.42 -0.20 22.82
N HIS A 270 -5.58 0.49 22.69
CA HIS A 270 -6.88 0.02 23.09
C HIS A 270 -7.80 -0.17 21.89
N ARG A 271 -8.35 -1.38 21.68
CA ARG A 271 -9.03 -1.79 20.41
C ARG A 271 -10.55 -1.74 20.42
N ASN A 272 -11.17 -1.15 21.41
CA ASN A 272 -12.63 -1.05 21.50
C ASN A 272 -13.07 0.06 22.47
N MET A 273 -12.55 1.28 22.28
CA MET A 273 -12.66 2.35 23.25
C MET A 273 -14.12 2.73 23.58
N PHE A 274 -14.97 2.81 22.55
CA PHE A 274 -16.38 3.17 22.68
C PHE A 274 -17.33 2.03 22.27
N LYS A 275 -16.94 0.78 22.39
CA LYS A 275 -17.71 -0.40 21.97
C LYS A 275 -18.12 -0.41 20.48
N GLY A 276 -17.37 0.28 19.65
CA GLY A 276 -17.56 0.35 18.19
C GLY A 276 -16.39 -0.19 17.40
N SER A 277 -15.45 -0.87 18.09
CA SER A 277 -14.16 -1.29 17.56
C SER A 277 -13.26 -0.13 17.15
N GLU A 278 -13.43 1.02 17.82
CA GLU A 278 -12.50 2.14 17.68
C GLU A 278 -11.15 1.77 18.30
N THR A 279 -10.07 2.11 17.60
CA THR A 279 -8.72 1.86 18.08
C THR A 279 -8.09 3.18 18.53
N PHE A 280 -7.76 3.25 19.81
CA PHE A 280 -6.93 4.31 20.34
C PHE A 280 -5.50 3.81 20.49
N MET A 281 -4.53 4.58 20.03
CA MET A 281 -3.11 4.34 20.20
C MET A 281 -2.45 5.56 20.82
N PHE A 282 -1.61 5.33 21.82
CA PHE A 282 -0.74 6.34 22.39
C PHE A 282 0.70 5.83 22.32
N LYS A 283 1.59 6.56 21.67
CA LYS A 283 2.99 6.20 21.47
C LYS A 283 3.89 7.30 22.03
N LEU A 284 4.88 6.89 22.81
CA LEU A 284 6.01 7.73 23.21
C LEU A 284 7.25 7.24 22.51
N ARG A 285 8.07 8.15 22.00
CA ARG A 285 9.33 7.86 21.29
C ARG A 285 10.43 8.77 21.83
N GLY A 286 11.59 8.20 22.07
CA GLY A 286 12.84 8.93 22.30
C GLY A 286 13.89 8.49 21.27
N ALA A 287 14.64 9.43 20.72
CA ALA A 287 15.75 9.15 19.82
C ALA A 287 16.96 9.99 20.20
N TYR A 288 18.13 9.40 19.98
CA TYR A 288 19.45 10.04 20.15
C TYR A 288 20.28 9.72 18.90
N GLU A 289 20.90 10.75 18.32
CA GLU A 289 21.83 10.60 17.20
C GLU A 289 23.10 11.41 17.46
N ALA A 290 24.26 10.81 17.20
CA ALA A 290 25.53 11.49 17.22
C ALA A 290 25.71 12.23 15.89
N VAL A 291 25.62 13.55 15.89
CA VAL A 291 25.69 14.37 14.67
C VAL A 291 27.15 14.64 14.35
N SER A 292 27.61 14.26 13.16
CA SER A 292 28.97 14.51 12.67
C SER A 292 28.92 15.63 11.63
N GLY A 293 29.52 16.79 11.94
CA GLY A 293 29.86 17.64 10.83
C GLY A 293 29.63 19.14 10.85
N LEU A 294 29.45 19.82 11.98
CA LEU A 294 29.67 21.27 12.03
C LEU A 294 30.89 21.59 12.89
N GLN A 295 31.84 22.32 12.30
CA GLN A 295 33.10 22.72 12.93
C GLN A 295 32.87 23.73 14.04
N SER A 296 32.24 23.35 15.13
CA SER A 296 32.32 24.15 16.35
C SER A 296 32.10 23.32 17.60
N SER A 297 32.86 23.60 18.58
CA SER A 297 33.15 23.10 19.88
C SER A 297 31.98 22.86 20.85
N LEU A 298 30.78 22.55 20.40
CA LEU A 298 29.61 22.31 21.22
C LEU A 298 29.19 20.85 21.13
N ASN A 299 28.64 20.27 22.21
CA ASN A 299 28.10 18.92 22.24
C ASN A 299 27.23 18.67 21.01
N GLN A 300 27.62 17.68 20.21
CA GLN A 300 27.08 17.42 18.87
C GLN A 300 26.00 16.35 18.93
N ASP A 301 25.06 16.48 19.85
CA ASP A 301 24.05 15.47 20.06
C ASP A 301 22.68 15.96 19.54
N TYR A 302 21.98 15.08 18.85
CA TYR A 302 20.58 15.27 18.49
C TYR A 302 19.71 14.44 19.42
N ILE A 303 18.75 15.09 20.08
CA ILE A 303 17.76 14.46 20.93
C ILE A 303 16.38 14.75 20.39
N GLU A 304 15.57 13.71 20.26
CA GLU A 304 14.17 13.81 19.86
C GLU A 304 13.27 13.12 20.89
N LEU A 305 12.23 13.82 21.31
CA LEU A 305 11.16 13.28 22.16
C LEU A 305 9.82 13.47 21.46
N GLY A 306 9.12 12.38 21.20
CA GLY A 306 7.83 12.37 20.50
C GLY A 306 6.72 11.77 21.35
N ALA A 307 5.54 12.36 21.26
CA ALA A 307 4.30 11.80 21.78
C ALA A 307 3.25 11.83 20.67
N GLU A 308 2.58 10.72 20.44
CA GLU A 308 1.53 10.56 19.43
C GLU A 308 0.29 9.93 20.07
N ALA A 309 -0.88 10.51 19.80
CA ALA A 309 -2.17 9.96 20.18
C ALA A 309 -3.04 9.87 18.93
N THR A 310 -3.49 8.68 18.55
CA THR A 310 -4.36 8.46 17.40
C THR A 310 -5.63 7.72 17.81
N ILE A 311 -6.76 8.11 17.23
CA ILE A 311 -8.01 7.37 17.34
C ILE A 311 -8.54 7.07 15.95
N ASN A 312 -8.75 5.78 15.68
CA ASN A 312 -9.24 5.28 14.40
C ASN A 312 -10.65 4.69 14.57
N PHE A 313 -11.59 5.23 13.82
CA PHE A 313 -12.96 4.73 13.72
C PHE A 313 -13.10 3.85 12.49
N PRO A 314 -13.52 2.58 12.60
CA PRO A 314 -13.69 1.69 11.45
C PRO A 314 -14.97 2.02 10.64
N ARG A 315 -15.27 3.31 10.49
CA ARG A 315 -16.43 3.85 9.78
C ARG A 315 -16.16 5.23 9.22
N PHE A 316 -16.83 5.56 8.14
CA PHE A 316 -16.78 6.89 7.54
C PHE A 316 -17.67 7.88 8.32
N MET A 317 -17.06 8.85 9.03
CA MET A 317 -17.77 9.78 9.92
C MET A 317 -18.13 11.12 9.27
N PHE A 318 -18.00 11.26 7.95
CA PHE A 318 -18.36 12.50 7.28
C PHE A 318 -19.88 12.75 7.35
N PRO A 319 -20.35 13.91 7.86
CA PRO A 319 -21.78 14.12 8.14
C PRO A 319 -22.65 14.28 6.90
N PHE A 320 -22.15 14.90 5.83
CA PHE A 320 -22.91 15.34 4.68
C PHE A 320 -23.06 14.28 3.56
N VAL A 321 -22.89 12.99 3.86
CA VAL A 321 -22.97 11.90 2.87
C VAL A 321 -23.98 10.85 3.30
N SER A 322 -24.71 10.32 2.32
CA SER A 322 -25.73 9.29 2.55
C SER A 322 -25.18 8.02 3.19
N SER A 323 -26.03 7.27 3.90
CA SER A 323 -25.65 6.00 4.53
C SER A 323 -25.20 4.95 3.52
N ASP A 324 -25.80 4.95 2.32
CA ASP A 324 -25.47 3.99 1.26
C ASP A 324 -24.11 4.27 0.64
N PHE A 325 -23.77 5.54 0.46
CA PHE A 325 -22.43 5.94 0.04
C PHE A 325 -21.36 5.52 1.09
N LYS A 326 -21.62 5.76 2.38
CA LYS A 326 -20.74 5.33 3.48
C LYS A 326 -20.50 3.82 3.47
N ARG A 327 -21.57 3.04 3.20
CA ARG A 327 -21.50 1.57 3.10
C ARG A 327 -20.73 1.10 1.87
N ARG A 328 -20.76 1.84 0.76
CA ARG A 328 -20.06 1.52 -0.49
C ARG A 328 -18.56 1.74 -0.37
N ILE A 329 -18.14 2.92 0.11
CA ILE A 329 -16.72 3.30 0.19
C ILE A 329 -16.00 2.57 1.32
N ARG A 330 -16.67 2.30 2.46
CA ARG A 330 -16.10 1.64 3.65
C ARG A 330 -14.83 2.34 4.16
N ALA A 331 -14.83 3.67 4.14
CA ALA A 331 -13.72 4.44 4.65
C ALA A 331 -13.62 4.34 6.18
N THR A 332 -12.40 4.40 6.69
CA THR A 332 -12.10 4.64 8.10
C THR A 332 -11.86 6.11 8.33
N THR A 333 -12.16 6.59 9.53
CA THR A 333 -11.88 7.96 9.98
C THR A 333 -10.80 7.92 11.03
N GLU A 334 -9.78 8.73 10.88
CA GLU A 334 -8.65 8.82 11.81
C GLU A 334 -8.49 10.26 12.29
N PHE A 335 -8.38 10.44 13.61
CA PHE A 335 -7.93 11.66 14.25
C PHE A 335 -6.59 11.39 14.92
N GLY A 336 -5.64 12.30 14.72
CA GLY A 336 -4.31 12.21 15.29
C GLY A 336 -3.90 13.51 15.97
N LEU A 337 -3.16 13.39 17.06
CA LEU A 337 -2.42 14.46 17.71
C LEU A 337 -0.98 14.00 17.83
N GLN A 338 -0.05 14.86 17.48
CA GLN A 338 1.37 14.57 17.59
C GLN A 338 2.10 15.78 18.17
N TYR A 339 3.02 15.51 19.07
CA TYR A 339 3.96 16.47 19.61
C TYR A 339 5.36 15.91 19.45
N ASN A 340 6.26 16.71 18.90
CA ASN A 340 7.65 16.34 18.67
C ASN A 340 8.54 17.48 19.13
N TYR A 341 9.43 17.19 20.08
CA TYR A 341 10.46 18.08 20.58
C TYR A 341 11.79 17.60 20.02
N GLN A 342 12.51 18.49 19.33
CA GLN A 342 13.80 18.21 18.70
C GLN A 342 14.82 19.22 19.22
N MET A 343 15.89 18.72 19.79
CA MET A 343 17.02 19.51 20.22
C MET A 343 18.24 19.15 19.35
N ARG A 344 18.79 20.12 18.68
CA ARG A 344 20.03 20.06 17.92
C ARG A 344 20.99 21.09 18.45
N PRO A 345 22.30 20.98 18.15
CA PRO A 345 23.28 22.02 18.56
C PRO A 345 22.87 23.41 18.10
N GLU A 346 22.30 23.52 16.89
CA GLU A 346 21.97 24.79 16.25
C GLU A 346 20.64 25.39 16.73
N PHE A 347 19.68 24.54 17.12
CA PHE A 347 18.34 24.98 17.49
C PHE A 347 17.55 23.97 18.31
N THR A 348 16.55 24.47 19.01
CA THR A 348 15.45 23.64 19.53
C THR A 348 14.19 23.90 18.72
N ARG A 349 13.51 22.84 18.30
CA ARG A 349 12.28 22.92 17.53
C ARG A 349 11.18 22.09 18.14
N ILE A 350 9.98 22.65 18.22
CA ILE A 350 8.76 21.96 18.61
C ILE A 350 7.84 21.88 17.39
N VAL A 351 7.33 20.69 17.11
CA VAL A 351 6.31 20.48 16.10
C VAL A 351 5.09 19.87 16.76
N ALA A 352 4.00 20.62 16.80
CA ALA A 352 2.70 20.14 17.26
C ALA A 352 1.77 19.97 16.06
N SER A 353 1.16 18.79 15.93
CA SER A 353 0.31 18.48 14.80
C SER A 353 -1.04 17.93 15.23
N ALA A 354 -2.10 18.30 14.48
CA ALA A 354 -3.45 17.76 14.64
C ALA A 354 -4.00 17.39 13.26
N GLY A 355 -4.48 16.15 13.12
CA GLY A 355 -4.93 15.63 11.83
C GLY A 355 -6.31 15.00 11.89
N TRP A 356 -7.07 15.17 10.80
CA TRP A 356 -8.33 14.49 10.53
C TRP A 356 -8.29 13.91 9.11
N SER A 357 -8.29 12.59 8.99
CA SER A 357 -8.17 11.92 7.72
C SER A 357 -9.19 10.81 7.50
N TYR A 358 -9.45 10.51 6.23
CA TYR A 358 -10.25 9.39 5.77
C TYR A 358 -9.39 8.48 4.90
N LYS A 359 -9.50 7.15 5.13
CA LYS A 359 -8.73 6.14 4.38
C LYS A 359 -9.68 5.05 3.88
N TRP A 360 -9.56 4.65 2.63
CA TRP A 360 -10.28 3.50 2.08
C TRP A 360 -9.49 2.81 0.98
N GLY A 361 -9.81 1.54 0.74
CA GLY A 361 -9.22 0.75 -0.34
C GLY A 361 -10.30 0.11 -1.21
N VAL A 362 -10.02 -0.04 -2.49
CA VAL A 362 -10.91 -0.63 -3.50
C VAL A 362 -10.19 -1.77 -4.21
N GLN A 363 -10.93 -2.66 -4.89
CA GLN A 363 -10.39 -3.74 -5.73
C GLN A 363 -9.34 -4.62 -5.03
N GLN A 364 -9.74 -5.27 -3.94
CA GLN A 364 -8.84 -6.13 -3.14
C GLN A 364 -7.57 -5.39 -2.65
N GLN A 365 -7.73 -4.11 -2.31
CA GLN A 365 -6.67 -3.21 -1.88
C GLN A 365 -5.61 -2.86 -2.95
N ARG A 366 -5.92 -3.05 -4.23
CA ARG A 366 -5.07 -2.54 -5.31
C ARG A 366 -5.04 -1.02 -5.33
N SER A 367 -6.19 -0.37 -5.10
CA SER A 367 -6.29 1.08 -4.98
C SER A 367 -6.47 1.48 -3.52
N GLN A 368 -5.67 2.41 -3.05
CA GLN A 368 -5.77 3.01 -1.73
C GLN A 368 -5.95 4.52 -1.89
N HIS A 369 -6.86 5.06 -1.12
CA HIS A 369 -7.17 6.49 -1.12
C HIS A 369 -7.06 7.02 0.30
N ARG A 370 -6.53 8.22 0.43
CA ARG A 370 -6.50 8.98 1.68
C ARG A 370 -6.89 10.42 1.38
N ILE A 371 -7.82 10.96 2.14
CA ILE A 371 -8.12 12.39 2.19
C ILE A 371 -7.70 12.88 3.58
N ASP A 372 -6.77 13.80 3.63
CA ASP A 372 -6.48 14.60 4.81
C ASP A 372 -7.41 15.82 4.72
N LEU A 373 -8.53 15.76 5.44
CA LEU A 373 -9.52 16.83 5.42
C LEU A 373 -8.97 18.08 6.10
N LEU A 374 -8.25 17.86 7.19
CA LEU A 374 -7.57 18.90 7.94
C LEU A 374 -6.28 18.32 8.53
N ASP A 375 -5.18 19.01 8.29
CA ASP A 375 -3.89 18.71 8.89
C ASP A 375 -3.22 20.02 9.26
N ILE A 376 -3.11 20.24 10.56
CA ILE A 376 -2.54 21.45 11.17
C ILE A 376 -1.17 21.07 11.70
N ASN A 377 -0.14 21.78 11.29
CA ASN A 377 1.20 21.66 11.81
C ASN A 377 1.64 23.03 12.31
N TYR A 378 1.97 23.09 13.57
CA TYR A 378 2.53 24.25 14.23
C TYR A 378 4.02 23.98 14.47
N LEU A 379 4.85 24.78 13.82
CA LEU A 379 6.30 24.77 13.99
C LEU A 379 6.69 25.94 14.86
N TYR A 380 7.41 25.67 15.94
CA TYR A 380 7.87 26.67 16.91
C TYR A 380 9.35 26.45 17.21
N MET A 381 10.11 27.52 17.17
CA MET A 381 11.56 27.56 17.43
C MET A 381 11.84 28.31 18.75
N PRO A 382 11.75 27.64 19.92
CA PRO A 382 11.95 28.31 21.21
C PRO A 382 13.35 28.86 21.41
N SER A 383 14.36 28.25 20.80
CA SER A 383 15.74 28.73 20.88
C SER A 383 16.53 28.42 19.61
N ILE A 384 17.35 29.35 19.23
CA ILE A 384 18.38 29.22 18.17
C ILE A 384 19.70 29.63 18.81
N ASP A 385 20.75 28.85 18.55
CA ASP A 385 22.09 29.17 19.05
C ASP A 385 22.57 30.54 18.55
N GLN A 386 23.15 31.30 19.42
CA GLN A 386 23.56 32.68 19.12
C GLN A 386 24.65 32.75 18.07
N THR A 387 25.63 31.85 18.14
CA THR A 387 26.74 31.80 17.18
C THR A 387 26.21 31.40 15.80
N PHE A 388 25.34 30.41 15.77
CA PHE A 388 24.66 29.99 14.53
C PHE A 388 23.81 31.13 13.92
N LYS A 389 23.14 31.91 14.77
CA LYS A 389 22.33 33.05 14.33
C LYS A 389 23.19 34.15 13.69
N GLU A 390 24.27 34.54 14.33
CA GLU A 390 25.20 35.55 13.85
C GLU A 390 25.94 35.11 12.58
N ASP A 391 26.42 33.85 12.52
CA ASP A 391 27.18 33.34 11.40
C ASP A 391 26.36 33.07 10.15
N TYR A 392 25.09 32.64 10.32
CA TYR A 392 24.27 32.11 9.21
C TYR A 392 22.95 32.85 8.98
N LEU A 393 22.25 33.37 10.01
CA LEU A 393 20.89 33.94 9.86
C LEU A 393 20.88 35.47 9.74
N GLU A 394 21.86 36.17 10.28
CA GLU A 394 21.92 37.66 10.23
C GLU A 394 22.57 38.21 8.96
N LYS A 395 23.21 37.33 8.15
CA LYS A 395 23.76 37.72 6.85
C LYS A 395 22.63 37.89 5.84
N ASP A 396 22.59 39.04 5.16
CA ASP A 396 21.55 39.37 4.15
C ASP A 396 21.52 38.37 2.96
N GLU A 397 22.58 37.58 2.79
CA GLU A 397 22.71 36.61 1.69
C GLU A 397 22.04 35.27 1.96
N ASN A 398 21.51 34.99 3.16
CA ASN A 398 20.96 33.70 3.55
C ASN A 398 19.43 33.74 3.76
N TYR A 399 18.70 34.32 2.80
CA TYR A 399 17.24 34.49 2.90
C TYR A 399 16.48 33.16 3.07
N ILE A 400 16.87 32.13 2.31
CA ILE A 400 16.25 30.78 2.38
C ILE A 400 16.46 30.17 3.76
N LEU A 401 17.65 30.26 4.28
CA LEU A 401 17.99 29.72 5.59
C LEU A 401 17.18 30.42 6.68
N LYS A 402 17.15 31.75 6.69
CA LYS A 402 16.39 32.54 7.66
C LYS A 402 14.90 32.14 7.69
N TYR A 403 14.28 32.01 6.52
CA TYR A 403 12.87 31.61 6.39
C TYR A 403 12.59 30.23 7.01
N ASN A 404 13.56 29.31 6.98
CA ASN A 404 13.41 27.94 7.49
C ASN A 404 13.48 27.86 9.04
N TYR A 405 13.99 28.91 9.70
CA TYR A 405 14.10 29.00 11.16
C TYR A 405 13.02 29.94 11.78
N GLU A 406 12.02 30.31 11.02
CA GLU A 406 10.87 31.09 11.51
C GLU A 406 9.72 30.17 11.98
N ASP A 407 9.01 30.63 12.99
CA ASP A 407 7.76 30.00 13.44
C ASP A 407 6.73 30.02 12.33
N ARG A 408 5.97 28.92 12.17
CA ARG A 408 5.01 28.85 11.07
C ARG A 408 3.85 27.89 11.32
N PHE A 409 2.67 28.29 10.88
CA PHE A 409 1.52 27.41 10.75
C PHE A 409 1.43 26.85 9.33
N ILE A 410 1.18 25.54 9.24
CA ILE A 410 0.83 24.88 7.98
C ILE A 410 -0.55 24.21 8.21
N VAL A 411 -1.60 24.80 7.64
CA VAL A 411 -2.94 24.22 7.66
C VAL A 411 -3.27 23.75 6.25
N ARG A 412 -3.27 22.44 6.06
CA ARG A 412 -3.42 21.85 4.73
C ARG A 412 -4.60 20.88 4.63
N THR A 413 -5.11 20.74 3.42
CA THR A 413 -5.98 19.67 2.95
C THR A 413 -5.23 18.88 1.90
N GLY A 414 -5.37 17.56 1.90
CA GLY A 414 -4.61 16.71 0.97
C GLY A 414 -5.41 15.53 0.45
N TYR A 415 -5.00 15.02 -0.71
CA TYR A 415 -5.48 13.77 -1.28
C TYR A 415 -4.31 12.93 -1.76
N SER A 416 -4.28 11.67 -1.32
CA SER A 416 -3.30 10.69 -1.75
C SER A 416 -3.98 9.48 -2.39
N TYR A 417 -3.45 9.06 -3.53
CA TYR A 417 -3.87 7.88 -4.26
C TYR A 417 -2.68 6.96 -4.51
N ILE A 418 -2.84 5.68 -4.17
CA ILE A 418 -1.83 4.65 -4.44
C ILE A 418 -2.53 3.52 -5.19
N TYR A 419 -2.04 3.18 -6.34
CA TYR A 419 -2.44 1.99 -7.09
C TYR A 419 -1.28 1.03 -7.19
N ASN A 420 -1.51 -0.25 -6.83
CA ASN A 420 -0.54 -1.33 -6.99
C ASN A 420 -1.20 -2.46 -7.79
N SER A 421 -0.69 -2.72 -8.99
CA SER A 421 -1.25 -3.73 -9.91
C SER A 421 -1.25 -5.14 -9.32
N ALA A 422 -0.33 -5.43 -8.43
CA ALA A 422 -0.17 -6.71 -7.77
C ALA A 422 -1.14 -6.95 -6.62
N GLY A 423 -1.66 -5.89 -6.00
CA GLY A 423 -2.56 -6.00 -4.85
C GLY A 423 -1.92 -6.77 -3.67
N ARG A 424 -2.78 -7.38 -2.85
CA ARG A 424 -2.35 -8.14 -1.66
C ARG A 424 -1.54 -9.41 -1.97
N ALA A 425 -1.69 -9.96 -3.17
CA ALA A 425 -1.07 -11.24 -3.55
C ALA A 425 0.47 -11.17 -3.59
N LEU A 426 1.05 -9.99 -3.86
CA LEU A 426 2.51 -9.81 -3.93
C LEU A 426 3.15 -9.38 -2.59
N MET A 427 2.37 -8.94 -1.61
CA MET A 427 2.92 -8.69 -0.27
C MET A 427 3.36 -9.98 0.43
N ASN A 428 2.86 -11.14 -0.02
CA ASN A 428 3.14 -12.44 0.59
C ASN A 428 4.08 -13.35 -0.23
N ASN A 429 4.41 -12.97 -1.46
CA ASN A 429 5.33 -13.74 -2.31
C ASN A 429 6.41 -12.83 -2.87
N SER A 430 7.63 -13.11 -2.48
CA SER A 430 8.88 -12.51 -2.94
C SER A 430 8.91 -12.19 -4.45
N GLY A 431 8.28 -11.10 -4.86
CA GLY A 431 8.61 -10.33 -6.05
C GLY A 431 8.62 -11.04 -7.41
N ILE A 432 7.95 -12.16 -7.59
CA ILE A 432 7.93 -12.90 -8.85
C ILE A 432 6.67 -12.52 -9.61
N GLY A 433 6.76 -11.48 -10.44
CA GLY A 433 5.69 -11.05 -11.35
C GLY A 433 5.88 -9.63 -11.84
N ASN A 434 5.34 -9.36 -13.02
CA ASN A 434 5.27 -7.99 -13.54
C ASN A 434 4.34 -7.18 -12.66
N SER A 435 4.82 -6.06 -12.15
CA SER A 435 4.04 -5.19 -11.28
C SER A 435 4.35 -3.73 -11.56
N TYR A 436 3.37 -2.87 -11.30
CA TYR A 436 3.58 -1.44 -11.30
C TYR A 436 2.80 -0.77 -10.18
N THR A 437 3.34 0.34 -9.71
CA THR A 437 2.75 1.19 -8.68
C THR A 437 2.65 2.61 -9.20
N ILE A 438 1.52 3.24 -8.96
CA ILE A 438 1.30 4.67 -9.22
C ILE A 438 0.98 5.32 -7.89
N ARG A 439 1.64 6.43 -7.57
CA ARG A 439 1.33 7.28 -6.42
C ARG A 439 1.05 8.68 -6.91
N LEU A 440 -0.04 9.25 -6.45
CA LEU A 440 -0.42 10.64 -6.68
C LEU A 440 -0.65 11.29 -5.33
N ASN A 441 -0.05 12.43 -5.09
CA ASN A 441 -0.32 13.25 -3.92
C ASN A 441 -0.66 14.67 -4.37
N PHE A 442 -1.66 15.25 -3.75
CA PHE A 442 -2.04 16.64 -3.94
C PHE A 442 -2.25 17.28 -2.57
N GLU A 443 -1.66 18.45 -2.37
CA GLU A 443 -1.79 19.24 -1.14
C GLU A 443 -2.19 20.67 -1.49
N SER A 444 -3.10 21.24 -0.70
CA SER A 444 -3.49 22.65 -0.73
C SER A 444 -3.41 23.21 0.69
N ALA A 445 -2.56 24.18 0.92
CA ALA A 445 -2.33 24.76 2.25
C ALA A 445 -2.70 26.24 2.31
N GLY A 446 -3.18 26.68 3.47
CA GLY A 446 -3.43 28.07 3.83
C GLY A 446 -4.62 28.76 3.15
N ASN A 447 -5.26 28.14 2.14
CA ASN A 447 -6.30 28.80 1.35
C ASN A 447 -7.53 29.18 2.15
N LEU A 448 -7.98 28.28 3.03
CA LEU A 448 -9.11 28.55 3.92
C LEU A 448 -8.79 29.67 4.91
N LEU A 449 -7.60 29.64 5.52
CA LEU A 449 -7.16 30.70 6.44
C LEU A 449 -7.03 32.04 5.74
N TYR A 450 -6.46 32.05 4.53
CA TYR A 450 -6.34 33.27 3.73
C TYR A 450 -7.71 33.86 3.39
N ALA A 451 -8.66 33.04 2.99
CA ALA A 451 -10.02 33.49 2.70
C ALA A 451 -10.69 34.06 3.96
N VAL A 452 -10.59 33.40 5.11
CA VAL A 452 -11.13 33.87 6.39
C VAL A 452 -10.45 35.18 6.82
N ALA A 453 -9.12 35.28 6.73
CA ALA A 453 -8.38 36.47 7.10
C ALA A 453 -8.76 37.67 6.22
N LYS A 454 -8.88 37.47 4.91
CA LYS A 454 -9.24 38.52 3.95
C LYS A 454 -10.69 38.99 4.13
N LEU A 455 -11.64 38.06 4.27
CA LEU A 455 -13.05 38.36 4.48
C LEU A 455 -13.32 39.00 5.87
N GLY A 456 -12.55 38.55 6.88
CA GLY A 456 -12.63 39.08 8.24
C GLY A 456 -11.90 40.42 8.46
N GLY A 457 -11.29 40.99 7.42
CA GLY A 457 -10.58 42.26 7.52
C GLY A 457 -9.35 42.24 8.44
N MET A 458 -8.70 41.08 8.61
CA MET A 458 -7.51 40.95 9.45
C MET A 458 -6.36 41.82 8.93
N LYS A 459 -5.58 42.41 9.84
CA LYS A 459 -4.41 43.20 9.48
C LYS A 459 -3.22 42.26 9.18
N LYS A 460 -2.40 42.66 8.23
CA LYS A 460 -1.13 42.00 7.90
C LYS A 460 -0.04 42.45 8.86
N ASN A 461 0.95 41.59 9.08
CA ASN A 461 2.17 41.94 9.82
C ASN A 461 3.09 42.88 9.00
N ALA A 462 4.23 43.26 9.57
CA ALA A 462 5.20 44.14 8.93
C ALA A 462 5.79 43.54 7.63
N SER A 463 5.78 42.23 7.48
CA SER A 463 6.22 41.49 6.28
C SER A 463 5.12 41.34 5.23
N GLY A 464 3.93 41.90 5.46
CA GLY A 464 2.80 41.84 4.52
C GLY A 464 2.04 40.50 4.53
N GLU A 465 2.21 39.65 5.54
CA GLU A 465 1.58 38.36 5.69
C GLU A 465 0.42 38.42 6.72
N TYR A 466 -0.64 37.67 6.49
CA TYR A 466 -1.67 37.38 7.50
C TYR A 466 -1.13 36.41 8.53
N THR A 467 -1.49 36.60 9.79
CA THR A 467 -1.04 35.76 10.90
C THR A 467 -2.20 35.10 11.61
N LEU A 468 -1.97 33.90 12.15
CA LEU A 468 -2.83 33.21 13.09
C LEU A 468 -2.08 33.16 14.43
N LEU A 469 -2.67 33.71 15.52
CA LEU A 469 -2.00 33.83 16.83
C LEU A 469 -0.61 34.52 16.73
N ASN A 470 -0.50 35.57 15.92
CA ASN A 470 0.73 36.31 15.59
C ASN A 470 1.81 35.54 14.82
N ILE A 471 1.49 34.37 14.31
CA ILE A 471 2.41 33.51 13.53
C ILE A 471 1.94 33.44 12.09
N PRO A 472 2.81 33.66 11.10
CA PRO A 472 2.43 33.58 9.68
C PRO A 472 2.10 32.14 9.29
N PHE A 473 1.15 31.97 8.38
CA PHE A 473 0.80 30.67 7.84
C PHE A 473 1.24 30.49 6.40
N ALA A 474 1.69 29.29 6.08
CA ALA A 474 2.08 28.93 4.72
C ALA A 474 0.88 28.81 3.79
N GLN A 475 1.00 29.33 2.56
CA GLN A 475 0.00 29.18 1.51
C GLN A 475 0.68 28.65 0.24
N TYR A 476 0.29 27.41 -0.19
CA TYR A 476 0.86 26.76 -1.36
C TYR A 476 -0.08 25.70 -1.94
N LEU A 477 0.19 25.34 -3.20
CA LEU A 477 -0.30 24.11 -3.84
C LEU A 477 0.89 23.20 -4.11
N LYS A 478 0.72 21.91 -3.89
CA LYS A 478 1.74 20.89 -4.15
C LYS A 478 1.13 19.67 -4.81
N GLY A 479 1.79 19.16 -5.85
CA GLY A 479 1.41 17.94 -6.55
C GLY A 479 2.62 17.06 -6.79
N ASP A 480 2.49 15.76 -6.50
CA ASP A 480 3.51 14.74 -6.72
C ASP A 480 2.94 13.59 -7.54
N PHE A 481 3.72 13.11 -8.47
CA PHE A 481 3.49 11.90 -9.26
C PHE A 481 4.68 10.98 -9.13
N ASP A 482 4.44 9.70 -8.83
CA ASP A 482 5.46 8.65 -8.73
C ASP A 482 4.97 7.39 -9.44
N PHE A 483 5.78 6.87 -10.34
CA PHE A 483 5.52 5.64 -11.08
C PHE A 483 6.70 4.70 -10.95
N ALA A 484 6.45 3.48 -10.50
CA ALA A 484 7.44 2.42 -10.45
C ALA A 484 6.91 1.17 -11.17
N LYS A 485 7.74 0.53 -12.01
CA LYS A 485 7.39 -0.68 -12.74
C LYS A 485 8.51 -1.70 -12.61
N ASN A 486 8.15 -2.94 -12.27
CA ASN A 486 9.06 -4.08 -12.29
C ASN A 486 8.65 -5.03 -13.40
N LEU A 487 9.58 -5.32 -14.31
CA LEU A 487 9.44 -6.30 -15.38
C LEU A 487 10.32 -7.50 -15.07
N VAL A 488 9.71 -8.65 -14.90
CA VAL A 488 10.42 -9.92 -14.73
C VAL A 488 10.80 -10.46 -16.10
N ILE A 489 12.09 -10.59 -16.36
CA ILE A 489 12.62 -11.16 -17.60
C ILE A 489 12.63 -12.68 -17.48
N ASP A 490 13.16 -13.19 -16.38
CA ASP A 490 13.20 -14.61 -16.05
C ASP A 490 13.28 -14.81 -14.51
N ASN A 491 13.45 -16.05 -14.05
CA ASN A 491 13.51 -16.39 -12.61
C ASN A 491 14.70 -15.77 -11.86
N ARG A 492 15.67 -15.16 -12.55
CA ARG A 492 16.87 -14.55 -11.98
C ARG A 492 16.97 -13.08 -12.25
N ASN A 493 16.37 -12.60 -13.35
CA ASN A 493 16.60 -11.27 -13.90
C ASN A 493 15.32 -10.47 -13.96
N SER A 494 15.38 -9.20 -13.56
CA SER A 494 14.30 -8.25 -13.70
C SER A 494 14.84 -6.87 -14.05
N LEU A 495 13.99 -6.06 -14.66
CA LEU A 495 14.25 -4.66 -14.99
C LEU A 495 13.24 -3.79 -14.26
N ALA A 496 13.72 -2.85 -13.47
CA ALA A 496 12.89 -1.92 -12.72
C ALA A 496 13.03 -0.50 -13.28
N PHE A 497 11.92 0.20 -13.40
CA PHE A 497 11.82 1.57 -13.87
C PHE A 497 11.17 2.41 -12.79
N HIS A 498 11.66 3.61 -12.62
CA HIS A 498 11.06 4.61 -11.75
C HIS A 498 11.01 5.95 -12.49
N PHE A 499 9.93 6.71 -12.26
CA PHE A 499 9.77 8.07 -12.69
C PHE A 499 9.03 8.85 -11.61
N GLY A 500 9.62 9.94 -11.15
CA GLY A 500 9.06 10.84 -10.16
C GLY A 500 9.03 12.28 -10.68
N ALA A 501 7.94 12.96 -10.46
CA ALA A 501 7.77 14.38 -10.75
C ALA A 501 7.00 15.07 -9.63
N GLY A 502 7.43 16.26 -9.25
CA GLY A 502 6.77 17.04 -8.22
C GLY A 502 6.89 18.54 -8.48
N ILE A 503 5.84 19.26 -8.12
CA ILE A 503 5.79 20.73 -8.18
C ILE A 503 5.08 21.25 -6.92
N ALA A 504 5.63 22.30 -6.32
CA ALA A 504 5.04 22.99 -5.19
C ALA A 504 5.16 24.50 -5.39
N ILE A 505 4.03 25.18 -5.39
CA ILE A 505 3.92 26.60 -5.78
C ILE A 505 3.49 27.41 -4.55
N PRO A 506 4.37 28.22 -3.94
CA PRO A 506 3.98 29.19 -2.91
C PRO A 506 3.32 30.42 -3.54
N TYR A 507 2.26 30.91 -2.90
CA TYR A 507 1.56 32.13 -3.36
C TYR A 507 0.82 32.81 -2.21
N GLY A 508 0.26 33.98 -2.48
CA GLY A 508 -0.63 34.71 -1.56
C GLY A 508 0.08 35.13 -0.27
N ASN A 509 -0.12 34.37 0.80
CA ASN A 509 0.46 34.62 2.12
C ASN A 509 1.90 34.10 2.29
N ALA A 510 2.41 33.35 1.33
CA ALA A 510 3.76 32.79 1.39
C ALA A 510 4.60 33.18 0.17
N THR A 511 5.79 33.69 0.40
CA THR A 511 6.77 34.01 -0.64
C THR A 511 7.63 32.80 -1.00
N MET A 512 7.76 31.83 -0.09
CA MET A 512 8.57 30.62 -0.20
C MET A 512 7.85 29.44 0.44
N LEU A 513 8.23 28.23 0.05
CA LEU A 513 7.76 27.00 0.70
C LEU A 513 8.45 26.77 2.02
N PRO A 514 7.74 26.28 3.07
CA PRO A 514 8.39 25.73 4.24
C PRO A 514 9.37 24.62 3.88
N PHE A 515 10.47 24.52 4.60
CA PHE A 515 11.54 23.55 4.34
C PHE A 515 11.02 22.10 4.23
N GLU A 516 10.09 21.71 5.07
CA GLU A 516 9.46 20.38 5.10
C GLU A 516 8.65 20.08 3.83
N LYS A 517 8.36 21.08 3.01
CA LYS A 517 7.56 20.95 1.77
C LYS A 517 8.40 21.10 0.51
N ARG A 518 9.66 21.53 0.63
CA ARG A 518 10.60 21.63 -0.48
C ARG A 518 11.11 20.27 -0.93
N TYR A 519 11.57 20.16 -2.15
CA TYR A 519 12.18 18.96 -2.70
C TYR A 519 13.69 18.96 -2.54
N PHE A 520 14.23 17.76 -2.43
CA PHE A 520 15.65 17.47 -2.38
C PHE A 520 16.01 16.38 -3.39
N SER A 521 17.24 16.34 -3.85
CA SER A 521 17.75 15.32 -4.75
C SER A 521 19.13 14.82 -4.28
N GLY A 522 19.52 13.61 -4.75
CA GLY A 522 20.69 12.87 -4.29
C GLY A 522 20.36 11.86 -3.19
N GLY A 523 21.29 10.94 -2.95
CA GLY A 523 21.16 9.86 -1.97
C GLY A 523 20.65 8.55 -2.54
N ALA A 524 20.55 7.55 -1.68
CA ALA A 524 20.28 6.15 -2.03
C ALA A 524 18.95 5.91 -2.77
N ASN A 525 17.95 6.77 -2.66
CA ASN A 525 16.61 6.63 -3.23
C ASN A 525 16.26 7.67 -4.31
N SER A 526 17.27 8.40 -4.81
CA SER A 526 17.13 9.38 -5.87
C SER A 526 18.31 9.21 -6.84
N VAL A 527 19.05 10.27 -7.19
CA VAL A 527 20.21 10.21 -8.09
C VAL A 527 21.46 9.78 -7.31
N ARG A 528 21.83 8.50 -7.38
CA ARG A 528 22.84 7.85 -6.53
C ARG A 528 24.30 8.24 -6.80
N GLY A 529 24.55 9.17 -7.71
CA GLY A 529 25.88 9.78 -7.90
C GLY A 529 26.20 10.90 -6.91
N TRP A 530 25.22 11.36 -6.12
CA TRP A 530 25.34 12.44 -5.13
C TRP A 530 24.97 11.96 -3.74
N SER A 531 25.61 12.54 -2.74
CA SER A 531 25.22 12.36 -1.34
C SER A 531 23.77 12.82 -1.09
N VAL A 532 23.25 12.52 0.07
CA VAL A 532 21.87 12.92 0.44
C VAL A 532 21.78 14.46 0.43
N ARG A 533 20.81 15.00 -0.34
CA ARG A 533 20.58 16.45 -0.48
C ARG A 533 21.76 17.24 -1.07
N ASP A 534 22.56 16.62 -1.91
CA ASP A 534 23.78 17.22 -2.47
C ASP A 534 23.66 17.56 -3.96
N LEU A 535 22.46 17.46 -4.54
CA LEU A 535 22.21 17.73 -5.96
C LEU A 535 21.24 18.90 -6.14
N GLY A 536 21.65 19.91 -6.92
CA GLY A 536 20.83 21.04 -7.37
C GLY A 536 20.65 22.14 -6.32
N PRO A 537 19.75 23.09 -6.54
CA PRO A 537 18.82 23.20 -7.68
C PRO A 537 19.50 23.63 -8.98
N GLY A 538 18.99 23.10 -10.10
CA GLY A 538 19.46 23.47 -11.45
C GLY A 538 20.97 23.26 -11.64
N SER A 539 21.67 24.34 -11.97
CA SER A 539 23.15 24.38 -12.07
C SER A 539 23.85 24.93 -10.83
N PHE A 540 23.13 25.13 -9.73
CA PHE A 540 23.73 25.61 -8.47
C PHE A 540 24.76 24.59 -7.97
N PRO A 541 26.02 25.01 -7.74
CA PRO A 541 27.09 24.06 -7.35
C PRO A 541 26.97 23.55 -5.92
N GLY A 542 26.05 24.09 -5.14
CA GLY A 542 25.98 23.91 -3.70
C GLY A 542 26.92 24.85 -2.94
N ASP A 543 26.64 25.00 -1.69
CA ASP A 543 27.50 25.60 -0.68
C ASP A 543 27.63 24.61 0.49
N ASN A 544 28.33 24.97 1.52
CA ASN A 544 28.47 24.11 2.71
C ASN A 544 27.17 23.98 3.51
N ASN A 545 26.06 24.56 3.02
CA ASN A 545 24.76 24.54 3.65
C ASN A 545 23.76 23.72 2.84
N PHE A 546 23.51 22.47 3.24
CA PHE A 546 22.58 21.57 2.57
C PHE A 546 21.13 22.11 2.49
N MET A 547 20.75 23.10 3.29
CA MET A 547 19.41 23.70 3.25
C MET A 547 19.20 24.53 1.99
N ASN A 548 20.29 25.09 1.43
CA ASN A 548 20.24 25.80 0.16
C ASN A 548 20.10 24.84 -1.05
N GLN A 549 20.37 23.55 -0.87
CA GLN A 549 20.19 22.52 -1.90
C GLN A 549 18.77 21.97 -1.88
N SER A 550 17.78 22.84 -1.99
CA SER A 550 16.36 22.53 -2.00
C SER A 550 15.62 23.25 -3.12
N GLY A 551 14.53 22.66 -3.63
CA GLY A 551 13.77 23.20 -4.77
C GLY A 551 12.27 23.13 -4.62
N ASP A 552 11.57 23.75 -5.54
CA ASP A 552 10.12 23.80 -5.62
C ASP A 552 9.58 22.82 -6.69
N ILE A 553 10.46 22.38 -7.60
CA ILE A 553 10.18 21.41 -8.66
C ILE A 553 11.18 20.27 -8.53
N LYS A 554 10.74 19.03 -8.74
CA LYS A 554 11.58 17.83 -8.79
C LYS A 554 11.24 17.01 -10.03
N LEU A 555 12.27 16.45 -10.65
CA LEU A 555 12.14 15.46 -11.70
C LEU A 555 13.24 14.43 -11.49
N ASP A 556 12.87 13.14 -11.42
CA ASP A 556 13.81 12.03 -11.34
C ASP A 556 13.31 10.80 -12.11
N ALA A 557 14.25 10.07 -12.68
CA ALA A 557 14.01 8.82 -13.38
C ALA A 557 15.15 7.85 -13.12
N SER A 558 14.82 6.56 -12.98
CA SER A 558 15.81 5.52 -12.75
C SER A 558 15.48 4.27 -13.55
N ILE A 559 16.52 3.61 -14.04
CA ILE A 559 16.45 2.28 -14.66
C ILE A 559 17.42 1.39 -13.91
N GLU A 560 16.96 0.25 -13.42
CA GLU A 560 17.78 -0.68 -12.66
C GLU A 560 17.59 -2.12 -13.18
N TYR A 561 18.66 -2.72 -13.70
CA TYR A 561 18.71 -4.15 -13.99
C TYR A 561 19.12 -4.91 -12.74
N ARG A 562 18.32 -5.88 -12.31
CA ARG A 562 18.50 -6.68 -11.10
C ARG A 562 18.72 -8.13 -11.48
N THR A 563 19.76 -8.76 -10.93
CA THR A 563 20.09 -10.17 -11.19
C THR A 563 20.37 -10.92 -9.91
N ARG A 564 19.94 -12.18 -9.82
CA ARG A 564 20.28 -13.07 -8.71
C ARG A 564 21.70 -13.62 -8.94
N LEU A 565 22.59 -13.40 -7.99
CA LEU A 565 23.98 -13.88 -8.05
C LEU A 565 24.07 -15.30 -7.46
N PHE A 566 24.33 -15.39 -6.19
CA PHE A 566 24.44 -16.65 -5.47
C PHE A 566 23.83 -16.48 -4.06
N TRP A 567 23.40 -17.58 -3.46
CA TRP A 567 22.76 -17.60 -2.16
C TRP A 567 21.63 -16.53 -2.06
N LYS A 568 21.75 -15.57 -1.15
CA LYS A 568 20.84 -14.43 -0.97
C LYS A 568 21.36 -13.12 -1.58
N PHE A 569 22.49 -13.16 -2.27
CA PHE A 569 23.03 -11.99 -2.95
C PHE A 569 22.40 -11.74 -4.31
N ARG A 570 22.06 -10.47 -4.53
CA ARG A 570 21.57 -9.95 -5.82
C ARG A 570 22.45 -8.79 -6.26
N GLY A 571 22.79 -8.75 -7.54
CA GLY A 571 23.49 -7.63 -8.18
C GLY A 571 22.50 -6.68 -8.82
N ALA A 572 22.88 -5.41 -8.93
CA ALA A 572 22.17 -4.43 -9.72
C ALA A 572 23.13 -3.56 -10.54
N LEU A 573 22.66 -3.17 -11.72
CA LEU A 573 23.24 -2.13 -12.55
C LEU A 573 22.18 -1.03 -12.67
N PHE A 574 22.54 0.22 -12.48
CA PHE A 574 21.58 1.29 -12.54
C PHE A 574 22.07 2.53 -13.28
N VAL A 575 21.13 3.26 -13.82
CA VAL A 575 21.29 4.62 -14.33
C VAL A 575 20.18 5.46 -13.75
N ASP A 576 20.57 6.55 -13.10
CA ASP A 576 19.67 7.53 -12.50
C ASP A 576 19.84 8.87 -13.21
N ALA A 577 18.74 9.59 -13.42
CA ALA A 577 18.74 10.92 -13.99
C ALA A 577 17.73 11.80 -13.24
N GLY A 578 18.07 13.06 -12.97
CA GLY A 578 17.13 13.97 -12.31
C GLY A 578 17.77 15.24 -11.83
N ASN A 579 16.96 16.11 -11.29
CA ASN A 579 17.37 17.35 -10.59
C ASN A 579 16.16 17.95 -9.85
N ILE A 580 16.42 19.01 -9.13
CA ILE A 580 15.42 19.90 -8.53
C ILE A 580 15.62 21.31 -9.09
N TRP A 581 14.58 22.14 -9.01
CA TRP A 581 14.64 23.57 -9.43
C TRP A 581 13.77 24.40 -8.51
N THR A 582 14.05 25.69 -8.48
CA THR A 582 13.19 26.70 -7.86
C THR A 582 12.27 27.33 -8.90
N ILE A 583 11.07 27.73 -8.51
CA ILE A 583 10.15 28.49 -9.38
C ILE A 583 10.60 29.94 -9.49
N ARG A 584 11.11 30.49 -8.39
CA ARG A 584 11.59 31.87 -8.32
C ARG A 584 13.12 31.92 -8.39
N ASN A 585 13.65 33.04 -8.85
CA ASN A 585 15.07 33.29 -8.80
C ASN A 585 15.46 33.76 -7.38
N TYR A 586 16.24 32.94 -6.67
CA TYR A 586 16.81 33.28 -5.37
C TYR A 586 18.28 33.63 -5.52
N LYS A 587 18.72 34.71 -4.88
CA LYS A 587 20.13 35.14 -4.87
C LYS A 587 21.04 34.06 -4.28
N ASP A 588 20.55 33.33 -3.28
CA ASP A 588 21.24 32.27 -2.58
C ASP A 588 21.40 30.98 -3.42
N GLN A 589 20.72 30.90 -4.57
CA GLN A 589 20.72 29.71 -5.45
C GLN A 589 20.90 30.14 -6.93
N PRO A 590 22.03 30.75 -7.31
CA PRO A 590 22.26 31.20 -8.67
C PRO A 590 22.23 30.01 -9.65
N GLY A 591 21.47 30.12 -10.73
CA GLY A 591 21.25 29.03 -11.72
C GLY A 591 20.27 27.96 -11.28
N GLY A 592 19.59 28.13 -10.12
CA GLY A 592 18.62 27.18 -9.59
C GLY A 592 17.21 27.31 -10.16
N GLN A 593 16.89 28.41 -10.85
CA GLN A 593 15.55 28.67 -11.38
C GLN A 593 15.23 27.73 -12.56
N PHE A 594 13.98 27.23 -12.58
CA PHE A 594 13.46 26.42 -13.68
C PHE A 594 13.18 27.29 -14.91
N GLU A 595 13.76 26.94 -16.05
CA GLU A 595 13.50 27.53 -17.36
C GLU A 595 13.20 26.42 -18.37
N PHE A 596 12.04 26.51 -19.05
CA PHE A 596 11.57 25.48 -19.99
C PHE A 596 12.52 25.17 -21.14
N ASP A 597 13.28 26.14 -21.57
CA ASP A 597 14.27 26.05 -22.66
C ASP A 597 15.65 25.54 -22.20
N LYS A 598 15.88 25.44 -20.87
CA LYS A 598 17.19 25.11 -20.31
C LYS A 598 17.20 23.92 -19.34
N PHE A 599 16.04 23.56 -18.73
CA PHE A 599 16.00 22.53 -17.67
C PHE A 599 16.63 21.19 -18.09
N TYR A 600 16.44 20.77 -19.35
CA TYR A 600 17.00 19.51 -19.87
C TYR A 600 18.54 19.50 -19.91
N LYS A 601 19.18 20.68 -20.00
CA LYS A 601 20.64 20.83 -19.89
C LYS A 601 21.14 20.73 -18.45
N GLN A 602 20.25 20.87 -17.49
CA GLN A 602 20.55 20.84 -16.06
C GLN A 602 20.22 19.47 -15.42
N ILE A 603 19.82 18.49 -16.22
CA ILE A 603 19.60 17.15 -15.72
C ILE A 603 20.94 16.50 -15.37
N ALA A 604 21.08 16.12 -14.11
CA ALA A 604 22.19 15.32 -13.62
C ALA A 604 21.97 13.84 -13.97
N VAL A 605 23.05 13.13 -14.31
CA VAL A 605 23.02 11.70 -14.61
C VAL A 605 24.07 10.97 -13.82
N ALA A 606 23.69 9.83 -13.23
CA ALA A 606 24.57 8.92 -12.53
C ALA A 606 24.41 7.49 -13.06
N TYR A 607 25.44 6.68 -12.94
CA TYR A 607 25.41 5.24 -13.18
C TYR A 607 26.16 4.51 -12.08
N GLY A 608 25.85 3.24 -11.87
CA GLY A 608 26.53 2.53 -10.80
C GLY A 608 26.18 1.06 -10.71
N LEU A 609 26.80 0.47 -9.69
CA LEU A 609 26.67 -0.93 -9.31
C LEU A 609 26.07 -1.00 -7.92
N GLY A 610 25.25 -2.02 -7.69
CA GLY A 610 24.71 -2.26 -6.37
C GLY A 610 24.77 -3.74 -6.00
N LEU A 611 25.02 -3.99 -4.73
CA LEU A 611 24.91 -5.29 -4.10
C LEU A 611 23.74 -5.29 -3.11
N ARG A 612 22.91 -6.32 -3.18
CA ARG A 612 21.77 -6.51 -2.28
C ARG A 612 21.94 -7.84 -1.55
N LEU A 613 21.73 -7.82 -0.25
CA LEU A 613 21.61 -9.01 0.58
C LEU A 613 20.13 -9.15 0.97
N ASP A 614 19.43 -10.08 0.30
CA ASP A 614 18.00 -10.34 0.50
C ASP A 614 17.80 -11.39 1.60
N LEU A 615 17.41 -10.94 2.78
CA LEU A 615 17.21 -11.78 3.96
C LEU A 615 15.75 -12.21 4.16
N ASP A 616 14.92 -12.17 3.11
CA ASP A 616 13.49 -12.51 3.01
C ASP A 616 12.57 -11.48 3.73
N PHE A 617 12.91 -11.03 4.92
CA PHE A 617 12.15 -10.05 5.70
C PHE A 617 12.68 -8.61 5.54
N PHE A 618 13.93 -8.43 5.14
CA PHE A 618 14.48 -7.15 4.70
C PHE A 618 15.64 -7.33 3.73
N VAL A 619 15.94 -6.29 2.97
CA VAL A 619 17.03 -6.26 2.00
C VAL A 619 18.04 -5.21 2.44
N LEU A 620 19.29 -5.61 2.69
CA LEU A 620 20.39 -4.68 2.84
C LEU A 620 20.95 -4.33 1.46
N ARG A 621 21.18 -3.05 1.24
CA ARG A 621 21.61 -2.51 -0.04
C ARG A 621 22.87 -1.68 0.09
N PHE A 622 23.82 -1.96 -0.79
CA PHE A 622 25.09 -1.25 -0.92
C PHE A 622 25.18 -0.79 -2.37
N ASP A 623 25.11 0.52 -2.61
CA ASP A 623 25.19 1.11 -3.94
C ASP A 623 26.44 1.98 -4.07
N GLY A 624 27.23 1.76 -5.13
CA GLY A 624 28.29 2.65 -5.57
C GLY A 624 27.87 3.38 -6.84
N GLY A 625 27.70 4.68 -6.76
CA GLY A 625 27.28 5.53 -7.87
C GLY A 625 28.39 6.45 -8.35
N MET A 626 28.49 6.60 -9.67
CA MET A 626 29.41 7.53 -10.34
C MET A 626 28.61 8.60 -11.08
N LYS A 627 29.02 9.84 -10.98
CA LYS A 627 28.46 10.96 -11.77
C LYS A 627 28.81 10.76 -13.24
N ALA A 628 27.83 10.83 -14.13
CA ALA A 628 28.03 10.84 -15.58
C ALA A 628 27.92 12.25 -16.14
N VAL A 629 26.92 13.01 -15.69
CA VAL A 629 26.70 14.42 -16.07
C VAL A 629 26.47 15.21 -14.78
N ASN A 630 27.30 16.23 -14.54
CA ASN A 630 27.15 17.14 -13.41
C ASN A 630 26.82 18.56 -13.93
N PRO A 631 25.59 19.04 -13.79
CA PRO A 631 25.16 20.34 -14.31
C PRO A 631 25.75 21.53 -13.57
N ALA A 632 26.31 21.34 -12.38
CA ALA A 632 26.91 22.42 -11.60
C ALA A 632 28.19 23.01 -12.21
N TYR A 633 28.80 22.33 -13.18
CA TYR A 633 30.00 22.77 -13.81
C TYR A 633 29.77 23.28 -15.26
N GLU A 634 30.35 24.40 -15.61
CA GLU A 634 30.31 24.95 -16.99
C GLU A 634 31.36 24.29 -17.91
N LYS A 635 32.56 24.01 -17.37
CA LYS A 635 33.65 23.43 -18.13
C LYS A 635 33.33 21.99 -18.53
N LYS A 636 33.33 21.70 -19.84
CA LYS A 636 33.00 20.37 -20.38
C LYS A 636 33.72 19.21 -19.68
N LYS A 637 34.98 19.39 -19.29
CA LYS A 637 35.79 18.36 -18.60
C LYS A 637 35.20 17.94 -17.26
N ASP A 638 34.66 18.87 -16.50
CA ASP A 638 34.09 18.65 -15.17
C ASP A 638 32.60 18.37 -15.24
N ARG A 639 31.92 18.90 -16.27
CA ARG A 639 30.49 18.66 -16.53
C ARG A 639 30.17 17.23 -16.96
N TYR A 640 31.13 16.57 -17.67
CA TYR A 640 30.96 15.21 -18.14
C TYR A 640 31.98 14.26 -17.50
N PRO A 641 31.87 13.92 -16.19
CA PRO A 641 32.76 13.02 -15.50
C PRO A 641 32.89 11.63 -16.13
N ILE A 642 31.86 11.19 -16.88
CA ILE A 642 31.90 9.93 -17.61
C ILE A 642 33.07 9.86 -18.59
N ILE A 643 33.55 11.00 -19.10
CA ILE A 643 34.71 11.07 -20.03
C ILE A 643 36.01 11.23 -19.24
N HIS A 644 36.00 11.97 -18.14
CA HIS A 644 37.17 12.26 -17.27
C HIS A 644 36.85 12.03 -15.80
N PRO A 645 36.66 10.78 -15.36
CA PRO A 645 36.23 10.46 -14.01
C PRO A 645 37.33 10.78 -13.00
N LYS A 646 36.94 11.42 -11.88
CA LYS A 646 37.75 11.60 -10.70
C LYS A 646 37.05 10.93 -9.54
N PHE A 647 37.54 9.77 -9.10
CA PHE A 647 36.88 8.95 -8.10
C PHE A 647 36.55 9.69 -6.82
N SER A 648 37.49 10.48 -6.29
CA SER A 648 37.31 11.27 -5.05
C SER A 648 36.19 12.32 -5.13
N ARG A 649 35.85 12.83 -6.32
CA ARG A 649 34.85 13.87 -6.53
C ARG A 649 33.53 13.28 -7.04
N ASP A 650 33.61 12.26 -7.87
CA ASP A 650 32.48 11.83 -8.69
C ASP A 650 31.85 10.53 -8.20
N PHE A 651 32.42 9.87 -7.20
CA PHE A 651 31.90 8.64 -6.59
C PHE A 651 31.11 8.95 -5.30
N ALA A 652 29.95 8.29 -5.15
CA ALA A 652 29.19 8.28 -3.90
C ALA A 652 28.84 6.84 -3.52
N PHE A 653 29.01 6.53 -2.25
CA PHE A 653 28.63 5.24 -1.67
C PHE A 653 27.39 5.39 -0.81
N HIS A 654 26.44 4.46 -0.97
CA HIS A 654 25.19 4.47 -0.21
C HIS A 654 24.94 3.12 0.45
N PHE A 655 24.62 3.18 1.73
CA PHE A 655 24.04 2.07 2.48
C PHE A 655 22.56 2.36 2.71
N ALA A 656 21.69 1.38 2.44
CA ALA A 656 20.25 1.53 2.66
C ALA A 656 19.57 0.19 2.95
N VAL A 657 18.35 0.25 3.45
CA VAL A 657 17.48 -0.90 3.68
C VAL A 657 16.29 -0.83 2.71
N GLY A 658 16.00 -1.94 2.05
CA GLY A 658 14.95 -2.03 1.02
C GLY A 658 15.42 -1.70 -0.39
N TYR A 659 14.48 -1.80 -1.36
CA TYR A 659 14.71 -1.37 -2.74
C TYR A 659 14.53 0.14 -2.87
N PRO A 660 15.16 0.81 -3.85
CA PRO A 660 15.07 2.26 -4.00
C PRO A 660 13.65 2.74 -4.40
N PHE A 661 12.88 1.88 -5.09
CA PHE A 661 11.52 2.13 -5.55
C PHE A 661 10.76 0.83 -5.81
#